data_e5203c9f7fc780f4985f7783bf1311b9
#
_entry.id   e5203c9f7fc780f4985f7783bf1311b9
#
_cell.length_a   1.000
_cell.length_b   1.000
_cell.length_c   1.000
_cell.angle_alpha   90.00
_cell.angle_beta   90.00
_cell.angle_gamma   90.00
#
_symmetry.space_group_name_H-M   'P 1'
#
loop_
_entity.id
_entity.type
_entity.pdbx_description
1 polymer ?
#
loop_
_entity_poly.entity_id
_entity_poly.type
_entity_poly.pdbx_seq_one_letter_code
_entity_poly.pdbx_strand_id
1 'polypeptide(L)'
;MDITIFKDIKQTSQPFYRNINLVLKRIQDGSSKDIVKKIRAEKDKNNRNILKQKLPAICFSGKFTKRNDKALKEHSGLICLDFDGYKSSKDLLQEKEKLSKDKYVYAVFISPSGNGLKVLVKIPPITENHKSYFLSLQKHFDSDYFDKSCKNVSRVCYESYDPLIHINAQSSLWDSIQEQEYNEVNKNTDIPTIPVTDENKIVEILVKWWEKKFPMNEGERNNNAYVLAAALNDFGVYQSLAESVLNNYQTKNFDREEIRRTIRSAYSNKHNFGTKYYEDEDRLNNLRMKLKRGVPKKEIRSQLQESDIEVATIDNVLARLDEENANNQFWTKNDKGVIKIVHILFKQFLEENGFYKFNPEGSKNYVFVRVTNNLIDHTSEKEIKDFILNYLLEVDDLSVYNYFAEHTRYFREEFLTLLSSIAVYFIEDTKDSAYLYYKNCAVKITNNQLIKIDYLDLGGYVWKDHVIDRVFNECDAESCDYQQFIKNICGKDDNRVNSMKSTIGYLLHAWKNLSYCPAVILNDEVISDNPEGGTGKGIFMNALSHMKKLVFIDGKSFNFEKSFAYQTVSVDTQILCFDDVKKHFDFERLFSVVTEGLVLEKKNKDAIKIPFSKSPKVSITTNYAIKGKGSSFERRKWELELAQHYTKDFTPLMEFGKLMFGEWDDDEWCQFDNYMISCVQTYMNHGLIKSKFINLKTRQLSAETCHEFLEWSGEIGGGS
;
A
#
# COMPACT_ATOMS: atom_id res chain seq x y z
N MET A 1 27.77 18.39 20.06
CA MET A 1 27.24 17.95 18.76
C MET A 1 26.11 16.96 19.05
N ASP A 2 24.91 17.25 18.56
CA ASP A 2 23.78 16.35 18.71
C ASP A 2 23.58 15.56 17.41
N ILE A 3 23.26 14.30 17.55
CA ILE A 3 23.06 13.34 16.46
C ILE A 3 21.72 12.65 16.62
N THR A 4 21.29 11.94 15.58
CA THR A 4 20.00 11.25 15.56
C THR A 4 20.15 9.77 15.82
N ILE A 5 19.28 9.22 16.68
CA ILE A 5 19.14 7.79 16.91
C ILE A 5 17.68 7.40 16.60
N PHE A 6 17.48 6.36 15.85
CA PHE A 6 16.20 5.67 15.70
C PHE A 6 16.22 4.39 16.53
N LYS A 7 15.06 3.99 17.04
CA LYS A 7 14.93 2.80 17.90
C LYS A 7 15.52 1.55 17.22
N ASP A 8 15.29 1.41 15.93
CA ASP A 8 15.83 0.35 15.08
C ASP A 8 15.85 0.81 13.61
N ILE A 9 16.28 -0.06 12.69
CA ILE A 9 16.39 0.28 11.26
C ILE A 9 15.01 0.43 10.57
N LYS A 10 13.94 -0.15 11.10
CA LYS A 10 12.60 -0.10 10.53
C LYS A 10 11.89 1.20 10.88
N GLN A 11 12.21 1.75 12.05
CA GLN A 11 11.64 3.02 12.50
C GLN A 11 12.38 4.18 11.85
N THR A 12 11.72 4.89 10.94
CA THR A 12 12.35 5.97 10.15
C THR A 12 11.85 7.37 10.50
N SER A 13 10.80 7.50 11.31
CA SER A 13 10.06 8.76 11.52
C SER A 13 9.99 9.27 12.95
N GLN A 14 10.50 8.54 13.94
CA GLN A 14 10.52 8.98 15.35
C GLN A 14 11.98 9.10 15.85
N PRO A 15 12.64 10.24 15.61
CA PRO A 15 14.04 10.43 15.98
C PRO A 15 14.20 10.79 17.45
N PHE A 16 15.25 10.24 18.07
CA PHE A 16 15.77 10.70 19.35
C PHE A 16 17.07 11.47 19.12
N TYR A 17 17.19 12.68 19.65
CA TYR A 17 18.42 13.46 19.57
C TYR A 17 19.26 13.24 20.83
N ARG A 18 20.55 12.96 20.65
CA ARG A 18 21.48 12.72 21.75
C ARG A 18 22.85 13.34 21.44
N ASN A 19 23.50 13.81 22.49
CA ASN A 19 24.88 14.27 22.38
C ASN A 19 25.81 13.11 22.00
N ILE A 20 26.74 13.35 21.08
CA ILE A 20 27.69 12.36 20.57
C ILE A 20 28.44 11.62 21.68
N ASN A 21 28.90 12.36 22.73
CA ASN A 21 29.64 11.77 23.82
C ASN A 21 28.84 10.70 24.60
N LEU A 22 27.52 10.91 24.75
CA LEU A 22 26.63 9.91 25.35
C LEU A 22 26.51 8.67 24.46
N VAL A 23 26.50 8.86 23.16
CA VAL A 23 26.37 7.75 22.18
C VAL A 23 27.66 6.94 22.15
N LEU A 24 28.84 7.58 22.12
CA LEU A 24 30.13 6.87 22.18
C LEU A 24 30.30 6.14 23.52
N LYS A 25 29.86 6.75 24.62
CA LYS A 25 29.86 6.10 25.94
C LYS A 25 28.96 4.85 25.95
N ARG A 26 27.77 4.88 25.33
CA ARG A 26 26.89 3.71 25.19
C ARG A 26 27.57 2.58 24.43
N ILE A 27 28.34 2.89 23.36
CA ILE A 27 29.11 1.91 22.60
C ILE A 27 30.21 1.31 23.47
N GLN A 28 30.87 2.12 24.26
CA GLN A 28 31.95 1.70 25.18
C GLN A 28 31.42 0.84 26.35
N ASP A 29 30.39 1.32 27.02
CA ASP A 29 29.81 0.69 28.20
C ASP A 29 28.97 -0.56 27.88
N GLY A 30 28.51 -0.67 26.65
CA GLY A 30 27.82 -1.85 26.12
C GLY A 30 26.32 -1.86 26.30
N SER A 31 25.66 -0.73 26.09
CA SER A 31 24.19 -0.67 26.09
C SER A 31 23.52 -1.69 25.14
N SER A 32 24.16 -2.05 24.02
CA SER A 32 23.73 -3.08 23.08
C SER A 32 24.57 -4.37 23.16
N LYS A 33 25.36 -4.58 24.23
CA LYS A 33 26.33 -5.66 24.37
C LYS A 33 25.76 -7.06 24.09
N ASP A 34 24.61 -7.37 24.65
CA ASP A 34 24.05 -8.72 24.58
C ASP A 34 23.61 -9.08 23.17
N ILE A 35 23.00 -8.11 22.45
CA ILE A 35 22.62 -8.29 21.04
C ILE A 35 23.87 -8.39 20.18
N VAL A 36 24.87 -7.52 20.38
CA VAL A 36 26.12 -7.51 19.63
C VAL A 36 26.90 -8.81 19.84
N LYS A 37 26.93 -9.36 21.04
CA LYS A 37 27.54 -10.68 21.29
C LYS A 37 26.85 -11.79 20.53
N LYS A 38 25.49 -11.78 20.47
CA LYS A 38 24.72 -12.75 19.70
C LYS A 38 25.00 -12.62 18.20
N ILE A 39 25.09 -11.39 17.68
CA ILE A 39 25.44 -11.12 16.27
C ILE A 39 26.84 -11.67 15.94
N ARG A 40 27.81 -11.48 16.81
CA ARG A 40 29.19 -11.96 16.59
C ARG A 40 29.33 -13.48 16.70
N ALA A 41 28.50 -14.14 17.50
CA ALA A 41 28.46 -15.58 17.64
C ALA A 41 27.67 -16.28 16.50
N GLU A 42 26.75 -15.58 15.83
CA GLU A 42 25.90 -16.14 14.78
C GLU A 42 26.69 -16.39 13.50
N LYS A 43 26.66 -17.62 13.00
CA LYS A 43 27.38 -18.02 11.77
C LYS A 43 26.54 -17.77 10.51
N ASP A 44 25.22 -17.93 10.60
CA ASP A 44 24.34 -17.69 9.47
C ASP A 44 24.19 -16.18 9.17
N LYS A 45 24.40 -15.80 7.93
CA LYS A 45 24.38 -14.39 7.48
C LYS A 45 22.98 -13.76 7.59
N ASN A 46 21.92 -14.54 7.31
CA ASN A 46 20.54 -14.04 7.32
C ASN A 46 20.08 -13.81 8.77
N ASN A 47 20.32 -14.78 9.64
CA ASN A 47 20.04 -14.65 11.08
C ASN A 47 20.82 -13.48 11.71
N ARG A 48 22.09 -13.30 11.31
CA ARG A 48 22.90 -12.16 11.72
C ARG A 48 22.31 -10.82 11.29
N ASN A 49 21.78 -10.74 10.08
CA ASN A 49 21.13 -9.53 9.58
C ASN A 49 19.81 -9.25 10.32
N ILE A 50 19.02 -10.28 10.63
CA ILE A 50 17.80 -10.14 11.44
C ILE A 50 18.14 -9.61 12.85
N LEU A 51 19.21 -10.10 13.46
CA LEU A 51 19.66 -9.60 14.77
C LEU A 51 20.13 -8.14 14.69
N LYS A 52 20.85 -7.75 13.62
CA LYS A 52 21.28 -6.35 13.40
C LYS A 52 20.11 -5.39 13.32
N GLN A 53 18.99 -5.78 12.71
CA GLN A 53 17.80 -4.95 12.59
C GLN A 53 17.18 -4.54 13.94
N LYS A 54 17.51 -5.24 15.02
CA LYS A 54 17.05 -4.93 16.38
C LYS A 54 17.92 -3.90 17.11
N LEU A 55 19.06 -3.54 16.53
CA LEU A 55 19.96 -2.53 17.11
C LEU A 55 19.47 -1.12 16.82
N PRO A 56 19.68 -0.16 17.74
CA PRO A 56 19.51 1.25 17.45
C PRO A 56 20.28 1.66 16.20
N ALA A 57 19.64 2.48 15.38
CA ALA A 57 20.18 3.01 14.14
C ALA A 57 20.60 4.46 14.32
N ILE A 58 21.87 4.77 14.15
CA ILE A 58 22.48 6.07 14.46
C ILE A 58 22.83 6.79 13.16
N CYS A 59 22.39 8.03 12.99
CA CYS A 59 22.85 8.94 11.95
C CYS A 59 23.79 9.97 12.60
N PHE A 60 25.10 9.78 12.43
CA PHE A 60 26.13 10.62 13.04
C PHE A 60 26.22 12.01 12.42
N SER A 61 25.78 12.17 11.17
CA SER A 61 25.96 13.41 10.43
C SER A 61 25.00 14.55 10.84
N GLY A 62 24.02 14.32 11.72
CA GLY A 62 23.19 15.42 12.19
C GLY A 62 21.86 15.07 12.82
N LYS A 63 21.02 16.11 12.93
CA LYS A 63 19.63 16.03 13.41
C LYS A 63 18.69 15.85 12.23
N PHE A 64 18.01 14.71 12.18
CA PHE A 64 17.04 14.38 11.13
C PHE A 64 15.64 14.28 11.70
N THR A 65 14.63 14.76 10.99
CA THR A 65 13.21 14.55 11.34
C THR A 65 12.72 13.18 10.90
N LYS A 66 13.25 12.69 9.78
CA LYS A 66 13.06 11.34 9.23
C LYS A 66 14.40 10.86 8.71
N ARG A 67 14.58 9.55 8.57
CA ARG A 67 15.80 8.98 8.01
C ARG A 67 15.82 9.12 6.48
N ASN A 68 16.13 10.31 6.02
CA ASN A 68 16.23 10.71 4.61
C ASN A 68 17.18 11.90 4.51
N ASP A 69 17.97 12.00 3.45
CA ASP A 69 18.93 13.09 3.23
C ASP A 69 18.26 14.48 3.26
N LYS A 70 17.05 14.59 2.67
CA LYS A 70 16.26 15.83 2.64
C LYS A 70 15.65 16.22 4.00
N ALA A 71 15.66 15.34 4.98
CA ALA A 71 15.08 15.56 6.30
C ALA A 71 16.12 15.99 7.35
N LEU A 72 17.34 16.34 6.92
CA LEU A 72 18.37 16.92 7.77
C LEU A 72 17.94 18.32 8.22
N LYS A 73 17.90 18.55 9.54
CA LYS A 73 17.64 19.87 10.14
C LYS A 73 18.92 20.63 10.43
N GLU A 74 19.93 19.94 10.92
CA GLU A 74 21.18 20.52 11.38
C GLU A 74 22.30 19.51 11.20
N HIS A 75 23.34 19.86 10.47
CA HIS A 75 24.51 19.01 10.29
C HIS A 75 25.38 19.04 11.54
N SER A 76 25.80 17.87 12.02
CA SER A 76 26.59 17.75 13.27
C SER A 76 28.05 18.14 13.11
N GLY A 77 28.55 18.26 11.89
CA GLY A 77 29.97 18.39 11.61
C GLY A 77 30.74 17.05 11.73
N LEU A 78 30.03 15.92 11.60
CA LEU A 78 30.64 14.59 11.62
C LEU A 78 30.29 13.82 10.36
N ILE A 79 31.24 13.01 9.90
CA ILE A 79 31.04 11.98 8.87
C ILE A 79 31.42 10.63 9.44
N CYS A 80 30.61 9.61 9.10
CA CYS A 80 30.84 8.23 9.50
C CYS A 80 31.32 7.42 8.29
N LEU A 81 32.52 6.90 8.38
CA LEU A 81 33.14 6.07 7.37
C LEU A 81 33.10 4.60 7.78
N ASP A 82 32.99 3.73 6.82
CA ASP A 82 32.85 2.29 7.02
C ASP A 82 34.06 1.56 6.41
N PHE A 83 34.66 0.67 7.18
CA PHE A 83 35.78 -0.17 6.75
C PHE A 83 35.41 -1.62 7.01
N ASP A 84 35.18 -2.39 5.97
CA ASP A 84 34.63 -3.74 6.06
C ASP A 84 35.51 -4.78 5.34
N GLY A 85 35.31 -6.05 5.69
CA GLY A 85 35.91 -7.19 4.96
C GLY A 85 37.25 -7.68 5.51
N TYR A 86 37.59 -7.39 6.76
CA TYR A 86 38.79 -7.93 7.38
C TYR A 86 38.72 -9.46 7.47
N LYS A 87 39.83 -10.11 7.07
CA LYS A 87 39.94 -11.59 7.04
C LYS A 87 40.19 -12.18 8.43
N SER A 88 40.86 -11.45 9.31
CA SER A 88 41.16 -11.89 10.67
C SER A 88 40.96 -10.78 11.70
N SER A 89 40.74 -11.17 12.96
CA SER A 89 40.66 -10.23 14.06
C SER A 89 41.99 -9.50 14.30
N LYS A 90 43.12 -10.10 13.91
CA LYS A 90 44.44 -9.49 14.01
C LYS A 90 44.56 -8.32 13.02
N ASP A 91 44.18 -8.51 11.76
CA ASP A 91 44.23 -7.47 10.72
C ASP A 91 43.33 -6.31 11.10
N LEU A 92 42.10 -6.61 11.60
CA LEU A 92 41.15 -5.61 12.06
C LEU A 92 41.74 -4.77 13.22
N LEU A 93 42.40 -5.39 14.21
CA LEU A 93 42.99 -4.67 15.33
C LEU A 93 44.21 -3.84 14.91
N GLN A 94 45.03 -4.32 13.99
CA GLN A 94 46.13 -3.56 13.41
C GLN A 94 45.65 -2.33 12.66
N GLU A 95 44.61 -2.48 11.82
CA GLU A 95 44.04 -1.33 11.10
C GLU A 95 43.34 -0.36 12.08
N LYS A 96 42.67 -0.85 13.11
CA LYS A 96 42.11 -0.02 14.16
C LYS A 96 43.18 0.82 14.85
N GLU A 97 44.33 0.22 15.16
CA GLU A 97 45.48 0.94 15.77
C GLU A 97 46.03 1.99 14.78
N LYS A 98 46.19 1.67 13.49
CA LYS A 98 46.66 2.58 12.46
C LYS A 98 45.72 3.78 12.33
N LEU A 99 44.41 3.54 12.17
CA LEU A 99 43.38 4.58 12.07
C LEU A 99 43.32 5.45 13.34
N SER A 100 43.53 4.88 14.53
CA SER A 100 43.55 5.61 15.78
C SER A 100 44.72 6.60 15.92
N LYS A 101 45.78 6.44 15.13
CA LYS A 101 46.93 7.35 15.10
C LYS A 101 46.76 8.51 14.14
N ASP A 102 45.72 8.45 13.26
CA ASP A 102 45.46 9.52 12.31
C ASP A 102 44.88 10.75 13.06
N LYS A 103 45.46 11.93 12.77
CA LYS A 103 45.10 13.19 13.47
C LYS A 103 43.67 13.66 13.22
N TYR A 104 43.05 13.23 12.13
CA TYR A 104 41.71 13.63 11.76
C TYR A 104 40.62 12.70 12.32
N VAL A 105 41.00 11.51 12.78
CA VAL A 105 40.06 10.53 13.31
C VAL A 105 39.59 10.94 14.70
N TYR A 106 38.28 11.20 14.79
CA TYR A 106 37.59 11.55 16.02
C TYR A 106 37.29 10.32 16.89
N ALA A 107 36.78 9.24 16.27
CA ALA A 107 36.55 7.98 16.97
C ALA A 107 36.65 6.78 16.03
N VAL A 108 37.13 5.63 16.56
CA VAL A 108 37.14 4.33 15.87
C VAL A 108 36.60 3.25 16.80
N PHE A 109 35.64 2.46 16.27
CA PHE A 109 35.09 1.33 16.99
C PHE A 109 34.76 0.15 16.06
N ILE A 110 34.73 -1.05 16.66
CA ILE A 110 34.42 -2.29 15.95
C ILE A 110 32.92 -2.35 15.62
N SER A 111 32.59 -2.72 14.41
CA SER A 111 31.20 -2.88 13.93
C SER A 111 30.45 -3.98 14.71
N PRO A 112 29.11 -3.99 14.70
CA PRO A 112 28.33 -5.03 15.39
C PRO A 112 28.66 -6.46 14.94
N SER A 113 29.07 -6.65 13.68
CA SER A 113 29.47 -7.96 13.15
C SER A 113 30.83 -8.45 13.65
N GLY A 114 31.66 -7.55 14.15
CA GLY A 114 33.03 -7.88 14.60
C GLY A 114 34.07 -8.00 13.48
N ASN A 115 33.71 -7.77 12.21
CA ASN A 115 34.56 -7.90 11.04
C ASN A 115 34.76 -6.60 10.25
N GLY A 116 34.42 -5.47 10.83
CA GLY A 116 34.59 -4.14 10.24
C GLY A 116 34.82 -3.08 11.32
N LEU A 117 35.24 -1.89 10.89
CA LEU A 117 35.45 -0.71 11.72
C LEU A 117 34.55 0.43 11.27
N LYS A 118 34.12 1.23 12.24
CA LYS A 118 33.43 2.50 12.03
C LYS A 118 34.33 3.64 12.47
N VAL A 119 34.53 4.60 11.58
CA VAL A 119 35.45 5.71 11.79
C VAL A 119 34.66 7.01 11.68
N LEU A 120 34.74 7.86 12.70
CA LEU A 120 34.16 9.18 12.72
C LEU A 120 35.25 10.22 12.48
N VAL A 121 34.99 11.17 11.58
CA VAL A 121 35.87 12.31 11.28
C VAL A 121 35.10 13.61 11.41
N LYS A 122 35.74 14.65 11.96
CA LYS A 122 35.17 16.00 11.99
C LYS A 122 35.32 16.68 10.64
N ILE A 123 34.23 17.21 10.13
CA ILE A 123 34.17 17.98 8.87
C ILE A 123 33.41 19.29 9.12
N PRO A 124 33.56 20.32 8.28
CA PRO A 124 32.69 21.49 8.32
C PRO A 124 31.21 21.09 8.17
N PRO A 125 30.29 21.71 8.93
CA PRO A 125 28.86 21.33 8.91
C PRO A 125 28.12 21.89 7.69
N ILE A 126 28.68 21.68 6.49
CA ILE A 126 28.15 22.14 5.20
C ILE A 126 27.57 20.93 4.50
N THR A 127 26.23 20.86 4.43
CA THR A 127 25.50 19.71 3.92
C THR A 127 25.84 19.42 2.45
N GLU A 128 25.95 20.46 1.63
CA GLU A 128 26.24 20.40 0.19
C GLU A 128 27.60 19.73 -0.09
N ASN A 129 28.55 19.94 0.83
CA ASN A 129 29.92 19.43 0.70
C ASN A 129 30.15 18.06 1.36
N HIS A 130 29.13 17.47 2.01
CA HIS A 130 29.30 16.20 2.74
C HIS A 130 29.85 15.09 1.85
N LYS A 131 29.34 14.96 0.62
CA LYS A 131 29.81 13.98 -0.37
C LYS A 131 31.25 14.27 -0.83
N SER A 132 31.62 15.54 -1.02
CA SER A 132 32.97 15.93 -1.41
C SER A 132 33.99 15.65 -0.32
N TYR A 133 33.63 15.87 0.95
CA TYR A 133 34.45 15.45 2.09
C TYR A 133 34.61 13.91 2.14
N PHE A 134 33.54 13.16 1.89
CA PHE A 134 33.62 11.70 1.83
C PHE A 134 34.63 11.23 0.79
N LEU A 135 34.58 11.76 -0.43
CA LEU A 135 35.48 11.39 -1.52
C LEU A 135 36.93 11.79 -1.22
N SER A 136 37.13 12.93 -0.60
CA SER A 136 38.46 13.40 -0.18
C SER A 136 39.02 12.50 0.92
N LEU A 137 38.22 12.09 1.91
CA LEU A 137 38.62 11.15 2.96
C LEU A 137 38.88 9.74 2.42
N GLN A 138 38.12 9.28 1.43
CA GLN A 138 38.37 8.02 0.74
C GLN A 138 39.77 7.98 0.13
N LYS A 139 40.20 9.09 -0.49
CA LYS A 139 41.55 9.20 -1.05
C LYS A 139 42.62 9.32 0.04
N HIS A 140 42.33 10.01 1.14
CA HIS A 140 43.26 10.17 2.26
C HIS A 140 43.59 8.82 2.91
N PHE A 141 42.54 8.01 3.20
CA PHE A 141 42.76 6.72 3.87
C PHE A 141 43.26 5.63 2.93
N ASP A 142 43.04 5.75 1.63
CA ASP A 142 43.51 4.86 0.54
C ASP A 142 43.56 3.38 0.95
N SER A 143 42.44 2.88 1.49
CA SER A 143 42.33 1.55 2.04
C SER A 143 41.41 0.65 1.22
N ASP A 144 41.84 -0.57 0.95
CA ASP A 144 41.02 -1.60 0.30
C ASP A 144 39.78 -2.00 1.14
N TYR A 145 39.79 -1.69 2.42
CA TYR A 145 38.68 -1.95 3.37
C TYR A 145 37.67 -0.82 3.43
N PHE A 146 37.95 0.33 2.79
CA PHE A 146 37.06 1.49 2.81
C PHE A 146 35.80 1.22 1.96
N ASP A 147 34.60 1.29 2.59
CA ASP A 147 33.31 1.15 1.89
C ASP A 147 32.96 2.43 1.13
N LYS A 148 33.11 2.41 -0.18
CA LYS A 148 32.87 3.54 -1.10
C LYS A 148 31.38 3.89 -1.25
N SER A 149 30.46 3.09 -0.71
CA SER A 149 29.01 3.29 -0.85
C SER A 149 28.40 4.26 0.19
N CYS A 150 29.14 4.60 1.25
CA CYS A 150 28.64 5.29 2.45
C CYS A 150 28.63 6.83 2.34
N LYS A 151 28.40 7.41 1.17
CA LYS A 151 28.56 8.84 0.87
C LYS A 151 27.38 9.74 1.22
N ASN A 152 26.21 9.20 1.56
CA ASN A 152 25.00 9.97 1.83
C ASN A 152 24.92 10.48 3.26
N VAL A 153 24.38 11.69 3.46
CA VAL A 153 24.35 12.36 4.77
C VAL A 153 23.48 11.63 5.79
N SER A 154 22.41 10.97 5.36
CA SER A 154 21.52 10.17 6.25
C SER A 154 22.04 8.76 6.53
N ARG A 155 23.31 8.47 6.22
CA ARG A 155 23.91 7.15 6.43
C ARG A 155 23.71 6.67 7.85
N VAL A 156 23.23 5.41 7.97
CA VAL A 156 22.96 4.75 9.23
C VAL A 156 24.14 3.90 9.67
N CYS A 157 24.52 4.05 10.93
CA CYS A 157 25.40 3.13 11.65
C CYS A 157 24.61 2.42 12.75
N TYR A 158 24.64 1.09 12.78
CA TYR A 158 24.05 0.34 13.89
C TYR A 158 24.87 0.54 15.18
N GLU A 159 24.19 0.74 16.31
CA GLU A 159 24.85 0.81 17.62
C GLU A 159 25.66 -0.46 17.86
N SER A 160 26.91 -0.33 18.29
CA SER A 160 27.84 -1.42 18.51
C SER A 160 28.21 -1.59 19.97
N TYR A 161 29.11 -2.51 20.24
CA TYR A 161 29.79 -2.67 21.52
C TYR A 161 31.27 -2.82 21.28
N ASP A 162 32.06 -1.87 21.82
CA ASP A 162 33.52 -1.90 21.79
C ASP A 162 34.06 -1.21 23.04
N PRO A 163 34.45 -1.98 24.08
CA PRO A 163 35.00 -1.43 25.34
C PRO A 163 36.34 -0.73 25.12
N LEU A 164 37.02 -1.02 23.99
CA LEU A 164 38.28 -0.40 23.62
C LEU A 164 38.11 0.60 22.46
N ILE A 165 36.97 1.26 22.40
CA ILE A 165 36.74 2.35 21.45
C ILE A 165 37.85 3.41 21.61
N HIS A 166 38.39 3.86 20.47
CA HIS A 166 39.27 5.02 20.46
C HIS A 166 38.43 6.29 20.30
N ILE A 167 38.70 7.30 21.15
CA ILE A 167 38.05 8.62 21.06
C ILE A 167 39.14 9.68 21.22
N ASN A 168 39.30 10.52 20.19
CA ASN A 168 40.21 11.66 20.19
C ASN A 168 39.43 12.99 20.11
N ALA A 169 39.10 13.58 21.24
CA ALA A 169 38.40 14.86 21.30
C ALA A 169 39.21 16.00 20.66
N GLN A 170 40.51 15.87 20.57
CA GLN A 170 41.46 16.85 20.00
C GLN A 170 41.69 16.63 18.50
N SER A 171 40.98 15.71 17.84
CA SER A 171 41.14 15.46 16.40
C SER A 171 40.96 16.73 15.58
N SER A 172 41.79 16.89 14.55
CA SER A 172 41.73 18.02 13.63
C SER A 172 40.48 17.97 12.76
N LEU A 173 40.02 19.13 12.33
CA LEU A 173 38.95 19.25 11.35
C LEU A 173 39.49 18.86 9.97
N TRP A 174 38.78 18.00 9.25
CA TRP A 174 39.03 17.73 7.84
C TRP A 174 38.24 18.71 6.96
N ASP A 175 38.92 19.70 6.39
CA ASP A 175 38.35 20.74 5.55
C ASP A 175 38.75 20.64 4.07
N SER A 176 39.53 19.61 3.74
CA SER A 176 40.01 19.40 2.38
C SER A 176 38.89 18.88 1.50
N ILE A 177 38.45 19.69 0.56
CA ILE A 177 37.54 19.32 -0.53
C ILE A 177 38.41 18.96 -1.73
N GLN A 178 38.21 17.79 -2.34
CA GLN A 178 38.66 17.61 -3.70
C GLN A 178 37.75 18.42 -4.62
N GLU A 179 38.27 19.49 -5.23
CA GLU A 179 37.74 19.91 -6.51
C GLU A 179 37.85 18.71 -7.44
N GLN A 180 36.72 18.21 -7.91
CA GLN A 180 36.71 17.24 -8.96
C GLN A 180 37.41 17.89 -10.15
N GLU A 181 38.64 17.47 -10.47
CA GLU A 181 39.06 17.46 -11.86
C GLU A 181 38.05 16.53 -12.57
N TYR A 182 36.99 17.15 -13.06
CA TYR A 182 36.17 16.55 -14.09
C TYR A 182 37.11 16.39 -15.31
N ASN A 183 37.77 15.25 -15.41
CA ASN A 183 38.06 14.75 -16.73
C ASN A 183 36.66 14.65 -17.36
N GLU A 184 36.38 15.54 -18.29
CA GLU A 184 35.30 15.45 -19.25
C GLU A 184 35.41 14.16 -20.02
N VAL A 185 35.06 13.05 -19.41
CA VAL A 185 34.65 11.87 -20.12
C VAL A 185 33.24 12.20 -20.59
N ASN A 186 33.10 12.50 -21.88
CA ASN A 186 31.89 12.74 -22.64
C ASN A 186 30.61 12.43 -21.84
N LYS A 187 30.12 13.41 -21.08
CA LYS A 187 28.72 13.45 -20.73
C LYS A 187 28.01 13.67 -22.06
N ASN A 188 27.31 12.66 -22.54
CA ASN A 188 26.29 12.85 -23.53
C ASN A 188 25.30 13.85 -22.91
N THR A 189 25.48 15.13 -23.21
CA THR A 189 24.66 16.23 -22.72
C THR A 189 23.24 16.21 -23.30
N ASP A 190 22.92 15.24 -24.12
CA ASP A 190 21.64 15.08 -24.82
C ASP A 190 20.91 13.78 -24.40
N ILE A 191 20.70 13.57 -23.11
CA ILE A 191 19.77 12.52 -22.68
C ILE A 191 18.35 13.10 -22.82
N PRO A 192 17.50 12.61 -23.76
CA PRO A 192 16.18 13.21 -24.03
C PRO A 192 15.11 12.77 -23.01
N THR A 193 15.52 12.22 -21.89
CA THR A 193 14.64 11.59 -20.92
C THR A 193 15.16 11.70 -19.49
N ILE A 194 14.32 11.36 -18.50
CA ILE A 194 14.73 11.25 -17.09
C ILE A 194 15.24 9.83 -16.85
N PRO A 195 16.54 9.66 -16.53
CA PRO A 195 17.09 8.34 -16.26
C PRO A 195 16.67 7.84 -14.87
N VAL A 196 16.54 6.51 -14.74
CA VAL A 196 16.49 5.85 -13.43
C VAL A 196 17.85 6.03 -12.75
N THR A 197 17.86 6.69 -11.58
CA THR A 197 19.08 6.97 -10.80
C THR A 197 19.26 6.02 -9.61
N ASP A 198 18.25 5.22 -9.27
CA ASP A 198 18.34 4.21 -8.21
C ASP A 198 19.12 2.98 -8.72
N GLU A 199 20.35 2.81 -8.25
CA GLU A 199 21.21 1.69 -8.63
C GLU A 199 20.60 0.32 -8.31
N ASN A 200 19.80 0.21 -7.24
CA ASN A 200 19.14 -1.05 -6.89
C ASN A 200 18.04 -1.41 -7.89
N LYS A 201 17.27 -0.41 -8.34
CA LYS A 201 16.25 -0.58 -9.38
C LYS A 201 16.91 -0.98 -10.72
N ILE A 202 18.03 -0.36 -11.07
CA ILE A 202 18.82 -0.73 -12.27
C ILE A 202 19.33 -2.17 -12.15
N VAL A 203 19.89 -2.54 -11.02
CA VAL A 203 20.36 -3.92 -10.74
C VAL A 203 19.22 -4.92 -10.86
N GLU A 204 18.07 -4.64 -10.28
CA GLU A 204 16.91 -5.55 -10.34
C GLU A 204 16.46 -5.81 -11.79
N ILE A 205 16.38 -4.76 -12.61
CA ILE A 205 16.02 -4.86 -14.02
C ILE A 205 17.07 -5.70 -14.79
N LEU A 206 18.35 -5.41 -14.57
CA LEU A 206 19.43 -6.11 -15.27
C LEU A 206 19.56 -7.57 -14.84
N VAL A 207 19.39 -7.88 -13.56
CA VAL A 207 19.42 -9.26 -13.05
C VAL A 207 18.26 -10.07 -13.61
N LYS A 208 17.04 -9.56 -13.60
CA LYS A 208 15.86 -10.22 -14.19
C LYS A 208 16.04 -10.50 -15.69
N TRP A 209 16.60 -9.54 -16.42
CA TRP A 209 16.93 -9.71 -17.84
C TRP A 209 17.98 -10.79 -18.05
N TRP A 210 19.05 -10.79 -17.23
CA TRP A 210 20.16 -11.68 -17.34
C TRP A 210 19.80 -13.13 -16.96
N GLU A 211 19.13 -13.35 -15.84
CA GLU A 211 18.66 -14.68 -15.40
C GLU A 211 17.78 -15.37 -16.45
N LYS A 212 16.97 -14.59 -17.16
CA LYS A 212 16.11 -15.13 -18.23
C LYS A 212 16.88 -15.60 -19.46
N LYS A 213 18.05 -15.01 -19.74
CA LYS A 213 18.79 -15.22 -21.01
C LYS A 213 20.10 -15.98 -20.86
N PHE A 214 20.72 -15.94 -19.69
CA PHE A 214 22.08 -16.40 -19.45
C PHE A 214 22.16 -17.34 -18.25
N PRO A 215 21.78 -18.62 -18.38
CA PRO A 215 21.82 -19.57 -17.28
C PRO A 215 23.25 -19.83 -16.81
N MET A 216 23.44 -20.01 -15.51
CA MET A 216 24.75 -20.26 -14.87
C MET A 216 25.19 -21.74 -14.98
N ASN A 217 25.24 -22.27 -16.21
CA ASN A 217 25.65 -23.64 -16.50
C ASN A 217 27.18 -23.80 -16.44
N GLU A 218 27.64 -25.01 -16.14
CA GLU A 218 29.06 -25.34 -16.11
C GLU A 218 29.70 -25.16 -17.49
N GLY A 219 30.82 -24.42 -17.55
CA GLY A 219 31.50 -24.05 -18.80
C GLY A 219 31.17 -22.64 -19.33
N GLU A 220 30.01 -22.07 -19.03
CA GLU A 220 29.61 -20.73 -19.53
C GLU A 220 29.54 -19.66 -18.43
N ARG A 221 29.68 -20.06 -17.17
CA ARG A 221 29.45 -19.19 -15.99
C ARG A 221 30.28 -17.91 -16.02
N ASN A 222 31.54 -18.01 -16.36
CA ASN A 222 32.46 -16.87 -16.38
C ASN A 222 32.07 -15.86 -17.47
N ASN A 223 31.68 -16.34 -18.66
CA ASN A 223 31.22 -15.50 -19.75
C ASN A 223 29.87 -14.85 -19.40
N ASN A 224 28.93 -15.62 -18.81
CA ASN A 224 27.63 -15.12 -18.44
C ASN A 224 27.71 -14.10 -17.28
N ALA A 225 28.60 -14.33 -16.32
CA ALA A 225 28.88 -13.37 -15.25
C ALA A 225 29.54 -12.08 -15.80
N TYR A 226 30.43 -12.22 -16.82
CA TYR A 226 31.00 -11.07 -17.49
C TYR A 226 29.93 -10.22 -18.20
N VAL A 227 28.95 -10.86 -18.86
CA VAL A 227 27.85 -10.15 -19.54
C VAL A 227 27.06 -9.31 -18.55
N LEU A 228 26.73 -9.85 -17.37
CA LEU A 228 26.05 -9.07 -16.33
C LEU A 228 26.93 -7.95 -15.78
N ALA A 229 28.21 -8.25 -15.48
CA ALA A 229 29.14 -7.24 -14.98
C ALA A 229 29.35 -6.10 -15.98
N ALA A 230 29.46 -6.40 -17.28
CA ALA A 230 29.59 -5.40 -18.34
C ALA A 230 28.30 -4.56 -18.48
N ALA A 231 27.11 -5.19 -18.39
CA ALA A 231 25.86 -4.47 -18.39
C ALA A 231 25.74 -3.54 -17.17
N LEU A 232 26.09 -4.01 -15.98
CA LEU A 232 26.09 -3.18 -14.76
C LEU A 232 27.05 -1.98 -14.92
N ASN A 233 28.24 -2.17 -15.51
CA ASN A 233 29.15 -1.08 -15.83
C ASN A 233 28.54 -0.08 -16.82
N ASP A 234 27.96 -0.56 -17.93
CA ASP A 234 27.35 0.28 -18.95
C ASP A 234 26.21 1.16 -18.39
N PHE A 235 25.47 0.65 -17.43
CA PHE A 235 24.37 1.37 -16.75
C PHE A 235 24.82 2.15 -15.50
N GLY A 236 26.11 2.29 -15.25
CA GLY A 236 26.66 3.15 -14.20
C GLY A 236 26.52 2.59 -12.79
N VAL A 237 26.27 1.30 -12.63
CA VAL A 237 26.26 0.64 -11.32
C VAL A 237 27.68 0.50 -10.80
N TYR A 238 27.95 0.89 -9.56
CA TYR A 238 29.31 0.79 -9.03
C TYR A 238 29.77 -0.65 -8.85
N GLN A 239 31.07 -0.87 -9.05
CA GLN A 239 31.71 -2.18 -8.99
C GLN A 239 31.44 -2.93 -7.67
N SER A 240 31.37 -2.23 -6.56
CA SER A 240 31.08 -2.81 -5.25
C SER A 240 29.69 -3.45 -5.16
N LEU A 241 28.69 -2.82 -5.79
CA LEU A 241 27.34 -3.36 -5.86
C LEU A 241 27.28 -4.54 -6.84
N ALA A 242 27.96 -4.45 -7.98
CA ALA A 242 28.09 -5.56 -8.92
C ALA A 242 28.77 -6.79 -8.28
N GLU A 243 29.80 -6.58 -7.43
CA GLU A 243 30.43 -7.67 -6.64
C GLU A 243 29.43 -8.28 -5.63
N SER A 244 28.60 -7.47 -4.99
CA SER A 244 27.58 -7.96 -4.07
C SER A 244 26.53 -8.82 -4.78
N VAL A 245 26.09 -8.37 -5.95
CA VAL A 245 25.10 -9.08 -6.77
C VAL A 245 25.66 -10.41 -7.28
N LEU A 246 26.82 -10.41 -7.92
CA LEU A 246 27.40 -11.61 -8.52
C LEU A 246 27.89 -12.63 -7.47
N ASN A 247 28.25 -12.20 -6.27
CA ASN A 247 28.57 -13.12 -5.16
C ASN A 247 27.38 -13.99 -4.73
N ASN A 248 26.14 -13.62 -5.05
CA ASN A 248 24.96 -14.47 -4.79
C ASN A 248 24.93 -15.73 -5.67
N TYR A 249 25.67 -15.73 -6.78
CA TYR A 249 25.78 -16.84 -7.74
C TYR A 249 27.06 -17.67 -7.56
N GLN A 250 27.76 -17.50 -6.42
CA GLN A 250 28.96 -18.27 -6.09
C GLN A 250 28.64 -19.76 -5.96
N THR A 251 29.52 -20.60 -6.55
CA THR A 251 29.48 -22.08 -6.45
C THR A 251 30.87 -22.62 -6.08
N LYS A 252 30.99 -23.94 -5.80
CA LYS A 252 32.27 -24.59 -5.51
C LYS A 252 33.33 -24.41 -6.60
N ASN A 253 32.89 -24.31 -7.88
CA ASN A 253 33.76 -24.20 -9.06
C ASN A 253 33.68 -22.80 -9.68
N PHE A 254 33.12 -21.81 -9.02
CA PHE A 254 33.07 -20.40 -9.41
C PHE A 254 33.17 -19.58 -8.12
N ASP A 255 34.42 -19.41 -7.69
CA ASP A 255 34.71 -18.83 -6.38
C ASP A 255 34.70 -17.27 -6.41
N ARG A 256 34.82 -16.68 -5.24
CA ARG A 256 34.80 -15.23 -5.07
C ARG A 256 35.96 -14.51 -5.76
N GLU A 257 37.12 -15.17 -5.90
CA GLU A 257 38.29 -14.60 -6.56
C GLU A 257 38.10 -14.56 -8.07
N GLU A 258 37.48 -15.59 -8.62
CA GLU A 258 37.12 -15.64 -10.05
C GLU A 258 36.07 -14.62 -10.41
N ILE A 259 35.01 -14.49 -9.58
CA ILE A 259 33.98 -13.45 -9.71
C ILE A 259 34.61 -12.06 -9.70
N ARG A 260 35.52 -11.77 -8.77
CA ARG A 260 36.24 -10.49 -8.74
C ARG A 260 37.08 -10.21 -9.96
N ARG A 261 37.78 -11.22 -10.49
CA ARG A 261 38.55 -11.08 -11.71
C ARG A 261 37.67 -10.76 -12.90
N THR A 262 36.54 -11.45 -13.03
CA THR A 262 35.54 -11.23 -14.08
C THR A 262 34.97 -9.80 -14.01
N ILE A 263 34.61 -9.34 -12.83
CA ILE A 263 34.09 -7.98 -12.63
C ILE A 263 35.16 -6.93 -12.94
N ARG A 264 36.38 -7.10 -12.43
CA ARG A 264 37.50 -6.18 -12.75
C ARG A 264 37.75 -6.07 -14.24
N SER A 265 37.67 -7.20 -14.98
CA SER A 265 37.79 -7.22 -16.43
C SER A 265 36.69 -6.43 -17.12
N ALA A 266 35.43 -6.60 -16.71
CA ALA A 266 34.30 -5.85 -17.27
C ALA A 266 34.41 -4.33 -16.95
N TYR A 267 34.76 -3.97 -15.71
CA TYR A 267 34.91 -2.58 -15.25
C TYR A 267 36.23 -1.92 -15.68
N SER A 268 37.14 -2.64 -16.32
CA SER A 268 38.35 -2.03 -16.94
C SER A 268 38.00 -1.10 -18.11
N ASN A 269 36.81 -1.31 -18.71
CA ASN A 269 36.30 -0.47 -19.79
C ASN A 269 35.57 0.78 -19.21
N LYS A 270 36.37 1.69 -18.66
CA LYS A 270 35.88 2.92 -18.01
C LYS A 270 35.11 3.85 -18.95
N HIS A 271 35.34 3.79 -20.26
CA HIS A 271 34.64 4.61 -21.24
C HIS A 271 33.17 4.25 -21.38
N ASN A 272 32.78 3.03 -21.03
CA ASN A 272 31.40 2.59 -21.09
C ASN A 272 30.63 2.82 -19.79
N PHE A 273 31.28 3.26 -18.70
CA PHE A 273 30.61 3.44 -17.41
C PHE A 273 29.52 4.51 -17.49
N GLY A 274 28.27 4.10 -17.25
CA GLY A 274 27.12 5.00 -17.22
C GLY A 274 26.70 5.57 -18.59
N THR A 275 27.10 4.91 -19.70
CA THR A 275 26.71 5.33 -21.06
C THR A 275 25.30 4.89 -21.45
N LYS A 276 24.72 3.91 -20.72
CA LYS A 276 23.37 3.43 -20.92
C LYS A 276 22.50 3.80 -19.72
N TYR A 277 21.20 3.99 -19.96
CA TYR A 277 20.22 4.31 -18.94
C TYR A 277 18.89 3.66 -19.25
N TYR A 278 18.09 3.46 -18.20
CA TYR A 278 16.66 3.18 -18.32
C TYR A 278 15.88 4.48 -18.10
N GLU A 279 14.80 4.61 -18.85
CA GLU A 279 13.85 5.71 -18.68
C GLU A 279 13.04 5.52 -17.40
N ASP A 280 12.93 6.56 -16.58
CA ASP A 280 12.06 6.54 -15.39
C ASP A 280 10.61 6.89 -15.78
N GLU A 281 9.91 5.91 -16.31
CA GLU A 281 8.54 6.02 -16.78
C GLU A 281 7.57 6.51 -15.69
N ASP A 282 7.77 6.12 -14.43
CA ASP A 282 6.93 6.57 -13.32
C ASP A 282 7.08 8.08 -13.11
N ARG A 283 8.32 8.57 -13.19
CA ARG A 283 8.63 10.00 -13.11
C ARG A 283 8.11 10.78 -14.30
N LEU A 284 8.29 10.25 -15.51
CA LEU A 284 7.78 10.86 -16.74
C LEU A 284 6.25 10.93 -16.74
N ASN A 285 5.58 9.86 -16.32
CA ASN A 285 4.13 9.85 -16.19
C ASN A 285 3.63 10.86 -15.15
N ASN A 286 4.33 11.01 -14.03
CA ASN A 286 4.03 12.04 -13.04
C ASN A 286 4.16 13.46 -13.64
N LEU A 287 5.20 13.70 -14.45
CA LEU A 287 5.38 14.98 -15.14
C LEU A 287 4.30 15.23 -16.21
N ARG A 288 3.96 14.21 -17.01
CA ARG A 288 2.83 14.28 -17.95
C ARG A 288 1.54 14.66 -17.22
N MET A 289 1.29 14.03 -16.06
CA MET A 289 0.12 14.35 -15.24
C MET A 289 0.14 15.77 -14.67
N LYS A 290 1.31 16.26 -14.23
CA LYS A 290 1.47 17.64 -13.74
C LYS A 290 1.25 18.66 -14.85
N LEU A 291 1.83 18.44 -16.03
CA LEU A 291 1.60 19.28 -17.20
C LEU A 291 0.14 19.28 -17.63
N LYS A 292 -0.50 18.10 -17.66
CA LYS A 292 -1.94 17.97 -17.94
C LYS A 292 -2.83 18.67 -16.91
N ARG A 293 -2.37 18.82 -15.66
CA ARG A 293 -3.08 19.56 -14.60
C ARG A 293 -2.81 21.06 -14.61
N GLY A 294 -2.11 21.56 -15.62
CA GLY A 294 -1.80 22.99 -15.74
C GLY A 294 -0.75 23.50 -14.74
N VAL A 295 0.03 22.62 -14.10
CA VAL A 295 1.12 23.03 -13.23
C VAL A 295 2.14 23.81 -14.05
N PRO A 296 2.50 25.06 -13.67
CA PRO A 296 3.41 25.88 -14.45
C PRO A 296 4.75 25.17 -14.67
N LYS A 297 5.26 25.18 -15.91
CA LYS A 297 6.56 24.58 -16.27
C LYS A 297 7.71 25.05 -15.38
N LYS A 298 7.65 26.31 -14.95
CA LYS A 298 8.64 26.91 -14.04
C LYS A 298 8.67 26.16 -12.69
N GLU A 299 7.52 25.77 -12.18
CA GLU A 299 7.40 25.00 -10.92
C GLU A 299 7.88 23.57 -11.11
N ILE A 300 7.52 22.92 -12.22
CA ILE A 300 8.01 21.57 -12.58
C ILE A 300 9.54 21.61 -12.73
N ARG A 301 10.07 22.62 -13.41
CA ARG A 301 11.52 22.82 -13.57
C ARG A 301 12.23 22.96 -12.22
N SER A 302 11.71 23.75 -11.30
CA SER A 302 12.28 23.89 -9.96
C SER A 302 12.29 22.57 -9.20
N GLN A 303 11.20 21.81 -9.25
CA GLN A 303 11.09 20.49 -8.60
C GLN A 303 12.07 19.46 -9.16
N LEU A 304 12.35 19.51 -10.47
CA LEU A 304 13.31 18.61 -11.12
C LEU A 304 14.76 19.04 -10.82
N GLN A 305 15.03 20.33 -10.75
CA GLN A 305 16.35 20.85 -10.35
C GLN A 305 16.71 20.45 -8.92
N GLU A 306 15.74 20.42 -8.00
CA GLU A 306 15.93 19.89 -6.63
C GLU A 306 16.29 18.41 -6.57
N SER A 307 16.18 17.71 -7.70
CA SER A 307 16.42 16.25 -7.82
C SER A 307 17.74 15.90 -8.52
N ASP A 308 18.71 16.81 -8.57
CA ASP A 308 20.02 16.65 -9.22
C ASP A 308 19.96 16.29 -10.73
N ILE A 309 18.91 16.69 -11.43
CA ILE A 309 18.79 16.51 -12.88
C ILE A 309 19.37 17.76 -13.57
N GLU A 310 20.22 17.57 -14.57
CA GLU A 310 20.80 18.69 -15.33
C GLU A 310 19.74 19.53 -16.04
N VAL A 311 19.93 20.85 -16.05
CA VAL A 311 18.97 21.82 -16.63
C VAL A 311 18.70 21.51 -18.12
N ALA A 312 19.73 21.14 -18.88
CA ALA A 312 19.59 20.77 -20.28
C ALA A 312 18.70 19.53 -20.48
N THR A 313 18.83 18.52 -19.61
CA THR A 313 17.98 17.34 -19.60
C THR A 313 16.52 17.70 -19.26
N ILE A 314 16.32 18.59 -18.29
CA ILE A 314 14.99 19.08 -17.92
C ILE A 314 14.32 19.78 -19.11
N ASP A 315 15.05 20.68 -19.79
CA ASP A 315 14.53 21.43 -20.93
C ASP A 315 14.20 20.51 -22.12
N ASN A 316 15.04 19.51 -22.40
CA ASN A 316 14.79 18.51 -23.44
C ASN A 316 13.57 17.64 -23.11
N VAL A 317 13.43 17.20 -21.86
CA VAL A 317 12.25 16.43 -21.41
C VAL A 317 10.98 17.26 -21.49
N LEU A 318 11.00 18.52 -21.07
CA LEU A 318 9.84 19.40 -21.16
C LEU A 318 9.47 19.69 -22.62
N ALA A 319 10.45 19.89 -23.52
CA ALA A 319 10.22 20.06 -24.94
C ALA A 319 9.59 18.80 -25.56
N ARG A 320 10.14 17.62 -25.24
CA ARG A 320 9.55 16.34 -25.68
C ARG A 320 8.13 16.15 -25.19
N LEU A 321 7.85 16.43 -23.93
CA LEU A 321 6.49 16.33 -23.37
C LEU A 321 5.54 17.35 -23.99
N ASP A 322 6.04 18.52 -24.43
CA ASP A 322 5.26 19.49 -25.21
C ASP A 322 4.94 18.97 -26.60
N GLU A 323 5.90 18.34 -27.29
CA GLU A 323 5.67 17.71 -28.60
C GLU A 323 4.71 16.52 -28.48
N GLU A 324 4.81 15.71 -27.43
CA GLU A 324 3.86 14.63 -27.10
C GLU A 324 2.46 15.20 -26.85
N ASN A 325 2.34 16.32 -26.14
CA ASN A 325 1.06 17.00 -25.92
C ASN A 325 0.49 17.62 -27.20
N ALA A 326 1.33 18.16 -28.09
CA ALA A 326 0.91 18.63 -29.40
C ALA A 326 0.42 17.47 -30.31
N ASN A 327 1.02 16.28 -30.17
CA ASN A 327 0.61 15.06 -30.85
C ASN A 327 -0.68 14.43 -30.26
N ASN A 328 -1.13 14.84 -29.08
CA ASN A 328 -2.39 14.41 -28.46
C ASN A 328 -3.62 15.11 -29.03
N GLN A 329 -3.46 15.87 -30.10
CA GLN A 329 -4.58 16.55 -30.78
C GLN A 329 -5.38 15.54 -31.61
N PHE A 330 -6.58 15.19 -31.16
CA PHE A 330 -7.48 14.26 -31.84
C PHE A 330 -8.43 14.93 -32.84
N TRP A 331 -8.15 16.17 -33.22
CA TRP A 331 -8.91 16.91 -34.23
C TRP A 331 -7.99 17.62 -35.24
N THR A 332 -8.50 17.92 -36.38
CA THR A 332 -7.87 18.77 -37.41
C THR A 332 -8.77 19.91 -37.76
N LYS A 333 -8.21 21.06 -38.17
CA LYS A 333 -8.93 22.19 -38.76
C LYS A 333 -8.44 22.38 -40.20
N ASN A 334 -9.36 22.53 -41.15
CA ASN A 334 -8.97 22.89 -42.51
C ASN A 334 -8.76 24.42 -42.61
N ASP A 335 -8.31 24.90 -43.75
CA ASP A 335 -8.05 26.33 -44.03
C ASP A 335 -9.28 27.23 -43.81
N LYS A 336 -10.49 26.66 -43.80
CA LYS A 336 -11.75 27.36 -43.53
C LYS A 336 -12.17 27.24 -42.04
N GLY A 337 -11.34 26.69 -41.20
CA GLY A 337 -11.62 26.51 -39.76
C GLY A 337 -12.62 25.36 -39.46
N VAL A 338 -12.99 24.51 -40.45
CA VAL A 338 -13.88 23.38 -40.18
C VAL A 338 -13.16 22.29 -39.41
N ILE A 339 -13.77 21.91 -38.29
CA ILE A 339 -13.22 20.90 -37.37
C ILE A 339 -13.62 19.50 -37.87
N LYS A 340 -12.63 18.60 -37.89
CA LYS A 340 -12.81 17.17 -38.15
C LYS A 340 -12.17 16.37 -37.01
N ILE A 341 -12.96 15.51 -36.38
CA ILE A 341 -12.45 14.59 -35.33
C ILE A 341 -11.82 13.36 -36.00
N VAL A 342 -10.59 13.06 -35.60
CA VAL A 342 -9.86 11.86 -36.02
C VAL A 342 -10.19 10.75 -35.03
N HIS A 343 -11.11 9.86 -35.36
CA HIS A 343 -11.71 8.89 -34.45
C HIS A 343 -10.68 7.97 -33.76
N ILE A 344 -9.64 7.55 -34.47
CA ILE A 344 -8.63 6.70 -33.92
C ILE A 344 -7.79 7.45 -32.85
N LEU A 345 -7.44 8.71 -33.12
CA LEU A 345 -6.70 9.54 -32.15
C LEU A 345 -7.58 9.90 -30.95
N PHE A 346 -8.89 10.14 -31.17
CA PHE A 346 -9.82 10.38 -30.07
C PHE A 346 -9.98 9.14 -29.17
N LYS A 347 -10.08 7.95 -29.77
CA LYS A 347 -10.07 6.69 -29.03
C LYS A 347 -8.76 6.53 -28.23
N GLN A 348 -7.61 6.72 -28.86
CA GLN A 348 -6.30 6.63 -28.19
C GLN A 348 -6.21 7.63 -27.04
N PHE A 349 -6.60 8.86 -27.24
CA PHE A 349 -6.64 9.88 -26.19
C PHE A 349 -7.48 9.44 -24.99
N LEU A 350 -8.66 8.86 -25.20
CA LEU A 350 -9.48 8.34 -24.12
C LEU A 350 -8.80 7.20 -23.38
N GLU A 351 -8.18 6.25 -24.10
CA GLU A 351 -7.47 5.11 -23.51
C GLU A 351 -6.22 5.54 -22.73
N GLU A 352 -5.44 6.49 -23.21
CA GLU A 352 -4.32 7.09 -22.50
C GLU A 352 -4.74 7.83 -21.22
N ASN A 353 -5.99 8.30 -21.16
CA ASN A 353 -6.58 8.89 -19.95
C ASN A 353 -7.35 7.87 -19.10
N GLY A 354 -7.16 6.59 -19.39
CA GLY A 354 -7.60 5.46 -18.58
C GLY A 354 -9.02 4.97 -18.88
N PHE A 355 -9.68 5.44 -19.95
CA PHE A 355 -11.04 5.00 -20.28
C PHE A 355 -11.04 3.71 -21.10
N TYR A 356 -11.71 2.69 -20.58
CA TYR A 356 -11.77 1.35 -21.17
C TYR A 356 -13.15 0.72 -21.00
N LYS A 357 -13.34 -0.42 -21.68
CA LYS A 357 -14.41 -1.37 -21.37
C LYS A 357 -13.85 -2.46 -20.46
N PHE A 358 -14.59 -2.80 -19.42
CA PHE A 358 -14.30 -3.93 -18.56
C PHE A 358 -15.42 -4.96 -18.66
N ASN A 359 -15.07 -6.19 -18.98
CA ASN A 359 -16.01 -7.31 -19.02
C ASN A 359 -15.91 -8.08 -17.69
N PRO A 360 -16.94 -8.01 -16.83
CA PRO A 360 -16.98 -8.82 -15.60
C PRO A 360 -16.88 -10.31 -15.92
N GLU A 361 -16.26 -11.07 -15.03
CA GLU A 361 -16.08 -12.52 -15.17
C GLU A 361 -17.42 -13.22 -15.45
N GLY A 362 -17.44 -14.08 -16.45
CA GLY A 362 -18.65 -14.82 -16.84
C GLY A 362 -19.72 -13.98 -17.58
N SER A 363 -19.47 -12.71 -17.85
CA SER A 363 -20.36 -11.83 -18.63
C SER A 363 -19.81 -11.57 -20.03
N LYS A 364 -20.70 -11.60 -21.02
CA LYS A 364 -20.39 -11.08 -22.38
C LYS A 364 -20.53 -9.58 -22.47
N ASN A 365 -21.21 -8.98 -21.51
CA ASN A 365 -21.50 -7.56 -21.45
C ASN A 365 -20.39 -6.83 -20.68
N TYR A 366 -20.25 -5.55 -20.94
CA TYR A 366 -19.20 -4.72 -20.37
C TYR A 366 -19.78 -3.56 -19.55
N VAL A 367 -18.91 -2.96 -18.75
CA VAL A 367 -19.11 -1.64 -18.13
C VAL A 367 -17.98 -0.72 -18.56
N PHE A 368 -18.27 0.57 -18.70
CA PHE A 368 -17.20 1.54 -18.90
C PHE A 368 -16.50 1.79 -17.56
N VAL A 369 -15.17 1.85 -17.62
CA VAL A 369 -14.33 2.08 -16.45
C VAL A 369 -13.27 3.12 -16.77
N ARG A 370 -12.81 3.80 -15.72
CA ARG A 370 -11.60 4.61 -15.76
C ARG A 370 -10.54 4.00 -14.85
N VAL A 371 -9.38 3.76 -15.40
CA VAL A 371 -8.22 3.21 -14.69
C VAL A 371 -7.24 4.34 -14.40
N THR A 372 -6.86 4.48 -13.14
CA THR A 372 -5.85 5.46 -12.70
C THR A 372 -4.89 4.73 -11.76
N ASN A 373 -3.66 4.50 -12.20
CA ASN A 373 -2.71 3.61 -11.55
C ASN A 373 -3.33 2.20 -11.41
N ASN A 374 -3.43 1.67 -10.21
CA ASN A 374 -4.08 0.38 -9.92
C ASN A 374 -5.52 0.50 -9.39
N LEU A 375 -6.11 1.70 -9.45
CA LEU A 375 -7.50 1.93 -9.07
C LEU A 375 -8.41 1.95 -10.30
N ILE A 376 -9.52 1.24 -10.22
CA ILE A 376 -10.55 1.20 -11.26
C ILE A 376 -11.81 1.86 -10.72
N ASP A 377 -12.35 2.79 -11.50
CA ASP A 377 -13.59 3.49 -11.22
C ASP A 377 -14.63 3.18 -12.28
N HIS A 378 -15.88 3.08 -11.89
CA HIS A 378 -16.98 3.08 -12.86
C HIS A 378 -17.04 4.44 -13.57
N THR A 379 -17.32 4.43 -14.85
CA THR A 379 -17.53 5.68 -15.58
C THR A 379 -18.76 5.58 -16.48
N SER A 380 -19.30 6.72 -16.82
CA SER A 380 -20.47 6.88 -17.65
C SER A 380 -20.19 7.78 -18.86
N GLU A 381 -21.06 7.70 -19.86
CA GLU A 381 -21.05 8.61 -21.02
C GLU A 381 -20.97 10.09 -20.60
N LYS A 382 -21.70 10.44 -19.51
CA LYS A 382 -21.72 11.80 -18.98
C LYS A 382 -20.35 12.20 -18.44
N GLU A 383 -19.73 11.34 -17.64
CA GLU A 383 -18.42 11.62 -17.03
C GLU A 383 -17.31 11.71 -18.08
N ILE A 384 -17.36 10.84 -19.12
CA ILE A 384 -16.43 10.91 -20.25
C ILE A 384 -16.62 12.25 -20.99
N LYS A 385 -17.87 12.68 -21.22
CA LYS A 385 -18.18 13.96 -21.83
C LYS A 385 -17.62 15.11 -20.99
N ASP A 386 -17.91 15.12 -19.70
CA ASP A 386 -17.48 16.18 -18.80
C ASP A 386 -15.93 16.24 -18.74
N PHE A 387 -15.25 15.09 -18.75
CA PHE A 387 -13.80 15.01 -18.83
C PHE A 387 -13.26 15.66 -20.12
N ILE A 388 -13.82 15.33 -21.28
CA ILE A 388 -13.39 15.89 -22.57
C ILE A 388 -13.64 17.40 -22.63
N LEU A 389 -14.80 17.85 -22.18
CA LEU A 389 -15.14 19.27 -22.21
C LEU A 389 -14.22 20.08 -21.28
N ASN A 390 -13.91 19.56 -20.10
CA ASN A 390 -12.94 20.17 -19.18
C ASN A 390 -11.52 20.21 -19.78
N TYR A 391 -11.07 19.11 -20.39
CA TYR A 391 -9.79 19.08 -21.10
C TYR A 391 -9.70 20.15 -22.19
N LEU A 392 -10.76 20.32 -23.00
CA LEU A 392 -10.78 21.30 -24.08
C LEU A 392 -10.81 22.76 -23.57
N LEU A 393 -11.35 23.01 -22.37
CA LEU A 393 -11.22 24.30 -21.71
C LEU A 393 -9.79 24.57 -21.26
N GLU A 394 -9.08 23.55 -20.75
CA GLU A 394 -7.67 23.67 -20.33
C GLU A 394 -6.72 23.91 -21.51
N VAL A 395 -7.03 23.36 -22.68
CA VAL A 395 -6.28 23.56 -23.94
C VAL A 395 -6.57 24.91 -24.59
N ASP A 396 -7.55 25.66 -24.09
CA ASP A 396 -8.00 26.96 -24.58
C ASP A 396 -8.46 26.97 -26.06
N ASP A 397 -8.96 25.82 -26.54
CA ASP A 397 -9.56 25.74 -27.88
C ASP A 397 -11.11 25.75 -27.85
N LEU A 398 -11.67 26.93 -27.60
CA LEU A 398 -13.11 27.12 -27.47
C LEU A 398 -13.90 26.72 -28.72
N SER A 399 -13.25 26.73 -29.88
CA SER A 399 -13.95 26.31 -31.14
C SER A 399 -14.18 24.78 -31.14
N VAL A 400 -13.23 24.00 -30.64
CA VAL A 400 -13.36 22.55 -30.51
C VAL A 400 -14.28 22.19 -29.34
N TYR A 401 -14.21 22.94 -28.24
CA TYR A 401 -15.18 22.81 -27.15
C TYR A 401 -16.63 22.95 -27.65
N ASN A 402 -16.94 24.04 -28.37
CA ASN A 402 -18.26 24.26 -28.92
C ASN A 402 -18.68 23.17 -29.91
N TYR A 403 -17.74 22.71 -30.76
CA TYR A 403 -17.99 21.59 -31.65
C TYR A 403 -18.45 20.33 -30.91
N PHE A 404 -17.77 19.94 -29.80
CA PHE A 404 -18.16 18.78 -29.01
C PHE A 404 -19.46 19.01 -28.22
N ALA A 405 -19.71 20.24 -27.76
CA ALA A 405 -20.96 20.58 -27.07
C ALA A 405 -22.18 20.42 -28.00
N GLU A 406 -22.00 20.75 -29.29
CA GLU A 406 -23.03 20.59 -30.31
C GLU A 406 -23.15 19.16 -30.86
N HIS A 407 -22.03 18.42 -30.90
CA HIS A 407 -21.95 17.08 -31.50
C HIS A 407 -21.81 15.98 -30.46
N THR A 408 -22.79 15.85 -29.56
CA THR A 408 -22.74 14.90 -28.41
C THR A 408 -22.70 13.42 -28.80
N ARG A 409 -22.85 13.07 -30.08
CA ARG A 409 -22.78 11.68 -30.60
C ARG A 409 -21.46 10.98 -30.23
N TYR A 410 -20.37 11.71 -30.07
CA TYR A 410 -19.06 11.17 -29.69
C TYR A 410 -19.02 10.60 -28.26
N PHE A 411 -20.01 10.93 -27.44
CA PHE A 411 -20.14 10.47 -26.06
C PHE A 411 -21.22 9.41 -25.88
N ARG A 412 -21.91 9.02 -26.96
CA ARG A 412 -22.91 7.94 -26.88
C ARG A 412 -22.24 6.58 -26.85
N GLU A 413 -22.90 5.61 -26.24
CA GLU A 413 -22.42 4.23 -26.12
C GLU A 413 -21.96 3.67 -27.47
N GLU A 414 -22.71 3.91 -28.55
CA GLU A 414 -22.37 3.45 -29.90
C GLU A 414 -20.96 3.86 -30.36
N PHE A 415 -20.51 5.07 -30.02
CA PHE A 415 -19.16 5.51 -30.31
C PHE A 415 -18.16 4.96 -29.31
N LEU A 416 -18.50 4.98 -28.02
CA LEU A 416 -17.61 4.53 -26.93
C LEU A 416 -17.36 3.02 -26.96
N THR A 417 -18.16 2.23 -27.69
CA THR A 417 -17.86 0.81 -27.95
C THR A 417 -16.55 0.60 -28.72
N LEU A 418 -15.99 1.63 -29.34
CA LEU A 418 -14.68 1.61 -29.98
C LEU A 418 -13.54 1.47 -28.96
N LEU A 419 -13.75 1.82 -27.69
CA LEU A 419 -12.75 1.63 -26.63
C LEU A 419 -12.34 0.17 -26.51
N SER A 420 -11.08 -0.07 -26.22
CA SER A 420 -10.55 -1.41 -26.01
C SER A 420 -11.08 -2.01 -24.70
N SER A 421 -11.20 -3.33 -24.67
CA SER A 421 -11.45 -4.05 -23.41
C SER A 421 -10.16 -4.22 -22.66
N ILE A 422 -10.20 -3.98 -21.34
CA ILE A 422 -9.05 -4.19 -20.46
C ILE A 422 -9.20 -5.51 -19.69
N ALA A 423 -8.12 -6.28 -19.62
CA ALA A 423 -8.03 -7.42 -18.73
C ALA A 423 -7.49 -6.95 -17.36
N VAL A 424 -8.23 -7.22 -16.32
CA VAL A 424 -7.95 -6.74 -14.97
C VAL A 424 -7.83 -7.92 -14.00
N TYR A 425 -6.78 -7.92 -13.21
CA TYR A 425 -6.60 -8.84 -12.10
C TYR A 425 -6.88 -8.10 -10.79
N PHE A 426 -8.05 -8.33 -10.20
CA PHE A 426 -8.39 -7.75 -8.90
C PHE A 426 -7.67 -8.46 -7.77
N ILE A 427 -7.27 -7.67 -6.76
CA ILE A 427 -6.86 -8.23 -5.48
C ILE A 427 -8.10 -8.77 -4.77
N GLU A 428 -8.03 -10.04 -4.36
CA GLU A 428 -9.15 -10.77 -3.79
C GLU A 428 -8.80 -11.31 -2.41
N ASP A 429 -9.82 -11.33 -1.56
CA ASP A 429 -9.72 -12.03 -0.30
C ASP A 429 -9.61 -13.54 -0.55
N THR A 430 -8.79 -14.21 0.24
CA THR A 430 -8.68 -15.67 0.28
C THR A 430 -9.22 -16.19 1.59
N LYS A 431 -9.27 -17.51 1.77
CA LYS A 431 -9.66 -18.10 3.06
C LYS A 431 -8.82 -17.56 4.22
N ASP A 432 -7.54 -17.30 4.00
CA ASP A 432 -6.54 -17.01 5.03
C ASP A 432 -6.07 -15.54 4.99
N SER A 433 -6.66 -14.70 4.14
CA SER A 433 -6.36 -13.27 4.08
C SER A 433 -7.54 -12.45 3.61
N ALA A 434 -7.73 -11.29 4.24
CA ALA A 434 -8.69 -10.27 3.84
C ALA A 434 -7.96 -8.94 3.55
N TYR A 435 -8.59 -8.06 2.77
CA TYR A 435 -8.05 -6.75 2.46
C TYR A 435 -9.04 -5.65 2.79
N LEU A 436 -8.52 -4.59 3.42
CA LEU A 436 -9.18 -3.30 3.55
C LEU A 436 -8.29 -2.25 2.90
N TYR A 437 -8.88 -1.37 2.12
CA TYR A 437 -8.18 -0.37 1.34
C TYR A 437 -8.42 1.00 1.93
N TYR A 438 -7.36 1.72 2.32
CA TYR A 438 -7.42 3.06 2.89
C TYR A 438 -6.70 4.05 1.99
N LYS A 439 -6.90 5.36 2.20
CA LYS A 439 -6.24 6.41 1.39
C LYS A 439 -4.72 6.24 1.27
N ASN A 440 -4.08 5.80 2.35
CA ASN A 440 -2.63 5.73 2.46
C ASN A 440 -2.03 4.34 2.19
N CYS A 441 -2.81 3.28 2.25
CA CYS A 441 -2.32 1.91 2.05
C CYS A 441 -3.46 0.89 1.92
N ALA A 442 -3.14 -0.27 1.37
CA ALA A 442 -3.93 -1.48 1.54
C ALA A 442 -3.48 -2.21 2.82
N VAL A 443 -4.43 -2.64 3.64
CA VAL A 443 -4.16 -3.44 4.84
C VAL A 443 -4.55 -4.88 4.56
N LYS A 444 -3.56 -5.75 4.46
CA LYS A 444 -3.75 -7.20 4.39
C LYS A 444 -3.86 -7.75 5.81
N ILE A 445 -4.98 -8.37 6.10
CA ILE A 445 -5.33 -8.96 7.38
C ILE A 445 -5.15 -10.47 7.27
N THR A 446 -4.40 -11.05 8.18
CA THR A 446 -4.31 -12.50 8.38
C THR A 446 -4.80 -12.85 9.78
N ASN A 447 -4.86 -14.14 10.11
CA ASN A 447 -5.34 -14.61 11.41
C ASN A 447 -4.69 -13.92 12.61
N ASN A 448 -3.41 -13.52 12.49
CA ASN A 448 -2.60 -12.98 13.59
C ASN A 448 -1.71 -11.80 13.22
N GLN A 449 -1.77 -11.30 11.99
CA GLN A 449 -0.89 -10.21 11.52
C GLN A 449 -1.67 -9.21 10.67
N LEU A 450 -1.20 -7.97 10.74
CA LEU A 450 -1.59 -6.89 9.83
C LEU A 450 -0.37 -6.49 9.00
N ILE A 451 -0.54 -6.36 7.70
CA ILE A 451 0.52 -5.98 6.77
C ILE A 451 0.03 -4.78 5.97
N LYS A 452 0.69 -3.65 6.14
CA LYS A 452 0.44 -2.45 5.32
C LYS A 452 1.20 -2.59 4.01
N ILE A 453 0.51 -2.42 2.90
CA ILE A 453 1.04 -2.54 1.55
C ILE A 453 0.79 -1.21 0.84
N ASP A 454 1.82 -0.62 0.25
CA ASP A 454 1.65 0.52 -0.63
C ASP A 454 0.87 0.10 -1.88
N TYR A 455 0.03 1.00 -2.43
CA TYR A 455 -0.73 0.69 -3.64
C TYR A 455 0.17 0.33 -4.83
N LEU A 456 1.37 0.91 -4.91
CA LEU A 456 2.34 0.58 -5.97
C LEU A 456 2.88 -0.85 -5.86
N ASP A 457 2.90 -1.41 -4.64
CA ASP A 457 3.40 -2.77 -4.37
C ASP A 457 2.27 -3.82 -4.32
N LEU A 458 1.02 -3.41 -4.56
CA LEU A 458 -0.14 -4.27 -4.35
C LEU A 458 -0.26 -5.41 -5.39
N GLY A 459 0.38 -5.29 -6.56
CA GLY A 459 0.44 -6.34 -7.58
C GLY A 459 -0.87 -6.66 -8.30
N GLY A 460 -1.91 -5.82 -8.16
CA GLY A 460 -3.20 -5.98 -8.82
C GLY A 460 -4.07 -4.73 -8.70
N TYR A 461 -5.30 -4.83 -9.20
CA TYR A 461 -6.23 -3.71 -9.24
C TYR A 461 -7.25 -3.76 -8.10
N VAL A 462 -7.76 -2.60 -7.73
CA VAL A 462 -8.79 -2.41 -6.71
C VAL A 462 -9.87 -1.47 -7.25
N TRP A 463 -11.13 -1.74 -6.95
CA TRP A 463 -12.19 -0.77 -7.20
C TRP A 463 -11.98 0.48 -6.33
N LYS A 464 -12.05 1.65 -6.94
CA LYS A 464 -11.88 2.92 -6.22
C LYS A 464 -12.93 3.10 -5.11
N ASP A 465 -14.16 2.66 -5.38
CA ASP A 465 -15.25 2.66 -4.39
C ASP A 465 -15.03 1.74 -3.19
N HIS A 466 -14.01 0.86 -3.26
CA HIS A 466 -13.60 0.04 -2.11
C HIS A 466 -12.58 0.76 -1.22
N VAL A 467 -12.05 1.91 -1.66
CA VAL A 467 -11.10 2.68 -0.87
C VAL A 467 -11.86 3.46 0.21
N ILE A 468 -11.59 3.13 1.44
CA ILE A 468 -12.10 3.81 2.62
C ILE A 468 -11.48 5.21 2.66
N ASP A 469 -12.33 6.25 2.72
CA ASP A 469 -11.93 7.66 2.61
C ASP A 469 -11.27 8.18 3.90
N ARG A 470 -10.39 7.37 4.50
CA ARG A 470 -9.62 7.67 5.71
C ARG A 470 -8.19 7.16 5.60
N VAL A 471 -7.32 7.71 6.45
CA VAL A 471 -5.94 7.26 6.64
C VAL A 471 -5.90 6.17 7.70
N PHE A 472 -5.36 5.02 7.39
CA PHE A 472 -5.21 3.93 8.36
C PHE A 472 -3.99 4.15 9.25
N ASN A 473 -4.22 4.07 10.57
CA ASN A 473 -3.20 4.01 11.62
C ASN A 473 -3.50 2.80 12.53
N GLU A 474 -2.45 2.21 13.08
CA GLU A 474 -2.60 1.21 14.13
C GLU A 474 -2.70 1.90 15.48
N CYS A 475 -3.75 1.60 16.22
CA CYS A 475 -3.98 2.10 17.57
C CYS A 475 -4.63 1.02 18.44
N ASP A 476 -4.70 1.26 19.74
CA ASP A 476 -5.48 0.44 20.65
C ASP A 476 -6.97 0.77 20.50
N ALA A 477 -7.78 -0.26 20.41
CA ALA A 477 -9.24 -0.15 20.27
C ALA A 477 -10.00 -0.40 21.57
N GLU A 478 -9.34 -0.42 22.75
CA GLU A 478 -9.97 -0.76 24.03
C GLU A 478 -11.09 0.25 24.43
N SER A 479 -10.96 1.52 24.03
CA SER A 479 -11.93 2.58 24.33
C SER A 479 -12.89 2.90 23.19
N CYS A 480 -13.02 2.05 22.17
CA CYS A 480 -13.87 2.28 21.01
C CYS A 480 -15.36 2.34 21.37
N ASP A 481 -16.00 3.48 21.09
CA ASP A 481 -17.44 3.69 21.31
C ASP A 481 -18.30 2.65 20.57
N TYR A 482 -17.92 2.30 19.34
CA TYR A 482 -18.62 1.27 18.59
C TYR A 482 -18.49 -0.11 19.23
N GLN A 483 -17.36 -0.46 19.82
CA GLN A 483 -17.21 -1.69 20.60
C GLN A 483 -18.16 -1.70 21.81
N GLN A 484 -18.29 -0.59 22.52
CA GLN A 484 -19.22 -0.47 23.63
C GLN A 484 -20.68 -0.57 23.15
N PHE A 485 -21.01 0.07 22.01
CA PHE A 485 -22.32 -0.07 21.37
C PHE A 485 -22.64 -1.55 21.07
N ILE A 486 -21.69 -2.31 20.51
CA ILE A 486 -21.86 -3.76 20.25
C ILE A 486 -22.11 -4.54 21.53
N LYS A 487 -21.36 -4.24 22.62
CA LYS A 487 -21.60 -4.87 23.93
C LYS A 487 -23.04 -4.59 24.44
N ASN A 488 -23.51 -3.38 24.26
CA ASN A 488 -24.83 -2.95 24.70
C ASN A 488 -25.95 -3.68 23.95
N ILE A 489 -25.93 -3.69 22.62
CA ILE A 489 -26.93 -4.37 21.79
C ILE A 489 -26.86 -5.91 21.89
N CYS A 490 -25.79 -6.44 22.46
CA CYS A 490 -25.68 -7.85 22.84
C CYS A 490 -26.14 -8.15 24.28
N GLY A 491 -26.67 -7.17 24.99
CA GLY A 491 -27.13 -7.33 26.39
C GLY A 491 -25.98 -7.59 27.36
N LYS A 492 -24.77 -7.17 27.01
CA LYS A 492 -23.51 -7.37 27.76
C LYS A 492 -23.14 -8.87 27.98
N ASP A 493 -23.68 -9.75 27.16
CA ASP A 493 -23.35 -11.18 27.16
C ASP A 493 -22.15 -11.47 26.22
N ASP A 494 -21.06 -11.98 26.74
CA ASP A 494 -19.81 -12.20 26.00
C ASP A 494 -19.96 -13.18 24.85
N ASN A 495 -20.83 -14.19 24.97
CA ASN A 495 -21.08 -15.14 23.89
C ASN A 495 -21.80 -14.46 22.71
N ARG A 496 -22.76 -13.58 23.01
CA ARG A 496 -23.47 -12.77 22.00
C ARG A 496 -22.52 -11.73 21.38
N VAL A 497 -21.65 -11.11 22.19
CA VAL A 497 -20.61 -10.19 21.70
C VAL A 497 -19.68 -10.92 20.73
N ASN A 498 -19.18 -12.11 21.08
CA ASN A 498 -18.30 -12.89 20.20
C ASN A 498 -19.02 -13.36 18.92
N SER A 499 -20.29 -13.72 19.03
CA SER A 499 -21.14 -14.04 17.86
C SER A 499 -21.27 -12.81 16.95
N MET A 500 -21.52 -11.63 17.50
CA MET A 500 -21.63 -10.38 16.74
C MET A 500 -20.30 -10.00 16.09
N LYS A 501 -19.18 -10.06 16.84
CA LYS A 501 -17.82 -9.83 16.30
C LYS A 501 -17.51 -10.74 15.12
N SER A 502 -17.77 -12.04 15.28
CA SER A 502 -17.55 -12.99 14.18
C SER A 502 -18.45 -12.72 12.97
N THR A 503 -19.65 -12.21 13.19
CA THR A 503 -20.59 -11.82 12.12
C THR A 503 -20.14 -10.55 11.39
N ILE A 504 -19.65 -9.53 12.13
CA ILE A 504 -19.01 -8.37 11.51
C ILE A 504 -17.84 -8.83 10.62
N GLY A 505 -16.94 -9.64 11.18
CA GLY A 505 -15.81 -10.19 10.44
C GLY A 505 -16.22 -10.97 9.21
N TYR A 506 -17.26 -11.80 9.31
CA TYR A 506 -17.83 -12.52 8.17
C TYR A 506 -18.31 -11.57 7.08
N LEU A 507 -19.02 -10.50 7.41
CA LEU A 507 -19.53 -9.54 6.42
C LEU A 507 -18.41 -8.72 5.78
N LEU A 508 -17.34 -8.40 6.53
CA LEU A 508 -16.19 -7.66 6.05
C LEU A 508 -15.19 -8.51 5.22
N HIS A 509 -15.13 -9.81 5.45
CA HIS A 509 -14.28 -10.72 4.70
C HIS A 509 -14.95 -11.09 3.37
N ALA A 510 -14.44 -10.65 2.23
CA ALA A 510 -15.11 -10.85 0.94
C ALA A 510 -15.09 -12.31 0.45
N TRP A 511 -14.11 -13.13 0.91
CA TRP A 511 -14.08 -14.56 0.53
C TRP A 511 -15.34 -15.30 0.97
N LYS A 512 -15.83 -16.17 0.10
CA LYS A 512 -17.04 -16.96 0.32
C LYS A 512 -16.75 -18.44 0.33
N ASN A 513 -17.21 -19.10 1.38
CA ASN A 513 -17.16 -20.55 1.46
C ASN A 513 -18.33 -21.15 0.64
N LEU A 514 -18.01 -21.92 -0.39
CA LEU A 514 -19.00 -22.59 -1.24
C LEU A 514 -19.95 -23.53 -0.46
N SER A 515 -19.49 -24.09 0.65
CA SER A 515 -20.31 -25.00 1.46
C SER A 515 -21.21 -24.27 2.45
N TYR A 516 -20.87 -23.04 2.86
CA TYR A 516 -21.63 -22.28 3.85
C TYR A 516 -21.40 -20.77 3.72
N CYS A 517 -22.38 -20.06 3.17
CA CYS A 517 -22.36 -18.61 3.01
C CYS A 517 -23.76 -18.05 3.30
N PRO A 518 -24.21 -17.99 4.58
CA PRO A 518 -25.58 -17.62 4.93
C PRO A 518 -25.83 -16.11 4.79
N ALA A 519 -27.08 -15.74 4.58
CA ALA A 519 -27.55 -14.38 4.78
C ALA A 519 -27.63 -14.06 6.29
N VAL A 520 -27.11 -12.91 6.67
CA VAL A 520 -27.17 -12.43 8.07
C VAL A 520 -28.50 -11.74 8.32
N ILE A 521 -29.22 -12.15 9.34
CA ILE A 521 -30.54 -11.62 9.68
C ILE A 521 -30.47 -11.02 11.09
N LEU A 522 -30.75 -9.72 11.19
CA LEU A 522 -30.80 -8.99 12.44
C LEU A 522 -32.25 -8.80 12.88
N ASN A 523 -32.61 -9.33 14.03
CA ASN A 523 -33.90 -9.20 14.69
C ASN A 523 -33.77 -8.44 16.02
N ASP A 524 -34.86 -7.90 16.53
CA ASP A 524 -34.94 -7.44 17.92
C ASP A 524 -35.14 -8.65 18.85
N GLU A 525 -34.56 -8.62 20.01
CA GLU A 525 -34.81 -9.65 21.04
C GLU A 525 -36.27 -9.62 21.50
N VAL A 526 -36.83 -8.44 21.71
CA VAL A 526 -38.21 -8.27 22.13
C VAL A 526 -39.19 -8.58 21.00
N ILE A 527 -40.17 -9.41 21.27
CA ILE A 527 -41.28 -9.71 20.38
C ILE A 527 -42.38 -8.69 20.64
N SER A 528 -42.77 -7.93 19.62
CA SER A 528 -43.83 -6.93 19.71
C SER A 528 -44.67 -6.94 18.43
N ASP A 529 -45.97 -6.83 18.55
CA ASP A 529 -46.88 -6.66 17.41
C ASP A 529 -46.74 -5.24 16.80
N ASN A 530 -46.33 -4.27 17.63
CA ASN A 530 -46.04 -2.90 17.21
C ASN A 530 -44.58 -2.53 17.57
N PRO A 531 -43.58 -3.00 16.79
CA PRO A 531 -42.20 -2.72 17.10
C PRO A 531 -41.89 -1.23 16.98
N GLU A 532 -41.35 -0.63 18.05
CA GLU A 532 -41.05 0.81 18.10
C GLU A 532 -39.73 1.14 17.35
N GLY A 533 -38.90 0.15 17.02
CA GLY A 533 -37.59 0.34 16.39
C GLY A 533 -36.54 0.92 17.37
N GLY A 534 -35.41 1.38 16.85
CA GLY A 534 -34.39 2.07 17.66
C GLY A 534 -33.40 1.17 18.39
N THR A 535 -33.45 -0.15 18.23
CA THR A 535 -32.54 -1.12 18.90
C THR A 535 -31.09 -1.10 18.40
N GLY A 536 -30.76 -0.37 17.32
CA GLY A 536 -29.40 -0.24 16.79
C GLY A 536 -29.12 -0.98 15.49
N LYS A 537 -30.07 -1.70 14.88
CA LYS A 537 -29.87 -2.40 13.60
C LYS A 537 -29.32 -1.50 12.50
N GLY A 538 -29.87 -0.29 12.35
CA GLY A 538 -29.41 0.71 11.37
C GLY A 538 -27.98 1.17 11.64
N ILE A 539 -27.59 1.41 12.90
CA ILE A 539 -26.22 1.79 13.27
C ILE A 539 -25.25 0.65 12.97
N PHE A 540 -25.64 -0.58 13.28
CA PHE A 540 -24.83 -1.77 12.94
C PHE A 540 -24.56 -1.88 11.44
N MET A 541 -25.57 -1.72 10.60
CA MET A 541 -25.42 -1.78 9.15
C MET A 541 -24.67 -0.58 8.59
N ASN A 542 -24.87 0.62 9.17
CA ASN A 542 -24.15 1.82 8.79
C ASN A 542 -22.64 1.68 9.07
N ALA A 543 -22.25 1.09 10.20
CA ALA A 543 -20.85 0.80 10.49
C ALA A 543 -20.18 -0.02 9.38
N LEU A 544 -20.85 -1.03 8.85
CA LEU A 544 -20.34 -1.84 7.74
C LEU A 544 -20.20 -1.03 6.44
N SER A 545 -21.07 -0.04 6.21
CA SER A 545 -20.99 0.84 5.03
C SER A 545 -19.77 1.76 5.04
N HIS A 546 -19.20 2.05 6.22
CA HIS A 546 -17.94 2.78 6.37
C HIS A 546 -16.69 1.93 6.08
N MET A 547 -16.87 0.61 5.93
CA MET A 547 -15.77 -0.34 5.71
C MET A 547 -15.82 -1.03 4.35
N LYS A 548 -17.00 -1.23 3.79
CA LYS A 548 -17.23 -1.96 2.54
C LYS A 548 -18.33 -1.28 1.72
N LYS A 549 -18.26 -1.43 0.39
CA LYS A 549 -19.32 -0.95 -0.48
C LYS A 549 -20.62 -1.71 -0.21
N LEU A 550 -21.49 -1.10 0.58
CA LEU A 550 -22.77 -1.64 1.01
C LEU A 550 -23.91 -0.92 0.28
N VAL A 551 -24.86 -1.68 -0.24
CA VAL A 551 -26.09 -1.16 -0.87
C VAL A 551 -27.28 -1.51 0.02
N PHE A 552 -28.03 -0.48 0.41
CA PHE A 552 -29.31 -0.64 1.08
C PHE A 552 -30.45 -0.73 0.08
N ILE A 553 -31.31 -1.72 0.27
CA ILE A 553 -32.61 -1.84 -0.43
C ILE A 553 -33.71 -1.73 0.63
N ASP A 554 -34.64 -0.84 0.43
CA ASP A 554 -35.83 -0.73 1.28
C ASP A 554 -36.66 -2.03 1.23
N GLY A 555 -36.58 -2.83 2.27
CA GLY A 555 -37.23 -4.14 2.38
C GLY A 555 -38.75 -4.07 2.45
N LYS A 556 -39.31 -2.92 2.86
CA LYS A 556 -40.78 -2.73 2.87
C LYS A 556 -41.35 -2.58 1.47
N SER A 557 -40.67 -1.84 0.61
CA SER A 557 -41.15 -1.56 -0.76
C SER A 557 -40.58 -2.54 -1.80
N PHE A 558 -39.61 -3.36 -1.43
CA PHE A 558 -38.97 -4.29 -2.34
C PHE A 558 -39.93 -5.34 -2.91
N ASN A 559 -39.87 -5.52 -4.22
CA ASN A 559 -40.64 -6.53 -4.93
C ASN A 559 -39.75 -7.27 -5.90
N PHE A 560 -39.61 -8.58 -5.70
CA PHE A 560 -38.82 -9.49 -6.55
C PHE A 560 -39.35 -9.60 -7.99
N GLU A 561 -40.60 -9.27 -8.25
CA GLU A 561 -41.23 -9.41 -9.57
C GLU A 561 -41.03 -8.16 -10.43
N LYS A 562 -40.54 -7.06 -9.85
CA LYS A 562 -40.25 -5.86 -10.62
C LYS A 562 -39.01 -6.06 -11.49
N SER A 563 -39.12 -5.74 -12.77
CA SER A 563 -37.94 -5.55 -13.62
C SER A 563 -37.00 -4.55 -12.98
N PHE A 564 -35.70 -4.81 -13.07
CA PHE A 564 -34.65 -3.96 -12.50
C PHE A 564 -34.67 -3.86 -10.97
N ALA A 565 -35.13 -4.88 -10.25
CA ALA A 565 -35.20 -4.89 -8.79
C ALA A 565 -33.85 -4.59 -8.12
N TYR A 566 -32.72 -4.96 -8.77
CA TYR A 566 -31.35 -4.74 -8.31
C TYR A 566 -30.62 -3.60 -9.02
N GLN A 567 -31.33 -2.62 -9.60
CA GLN A 567 -30.72 -1.55 -10.40
C GLN A 567 -29.68 -0.69 -9.66
N THR A 568 -29.77 -0.60 -8.33
CA THR A 568 -28.83 0.13 -7.46
C THR A 568 -27.55 -0.65 -7.16
N VAL A 569 -27.56 -1.96 -7.43
CA VAL A 569 -26.40 -2.83 -7.23
C VAL A 569 -25.43 -2.70 -8.39
N SER A 570 -24.15 -2.71 -8.13
CA SER A 570 -23.08 -2.71 -9.12
C SER A 570 -22.23 -3.97 -9.02
N VAL A 571 -21.34 -4.21 -9.99
CA VAL A 571 -20.49 -5.42 -10.03
C VAL A 571 -19.48 -5.48 -8.92
N ASP A 572 -19.21 -4.36 -8.28
CA ASP A 572 -18.28 -4.18 -7.16
C ASP A 572 -18.99 -4.01 -5.80
N THR A 573 -20.31 -4.20 -5.73
CA THR A 573 -21.05 -4.21 -4.46
C THR A 573 -20.61 -5.39 -3.61
N GLN A 574 -20.24 -5.15 -2.34
CA GLN A 574 -19.69 -6.16 -1.44
C GLN A 574 -20.71 -6.70 -0.43
N ILE A 575 -21.62 -5.83 0.01
CA ILE A 575 -22.72 -6.20 0.92
C ILE A 575 -24.03 -5.67 0.34
N LEU A 576 -25.06 -6.51 0.36
CA LEU A 576 -26.43 -6.16 -0.04
C LEU A 576 -27.33 -6.30 1.18
N CYS A 577 -27.85 -5.18 1.67
CA CYS A 577 -28.74 -5.12 2.84
C CYS A 577 -30.20 -4.87 2.42
N PHE A 578 -31.07 -5.81 2.74
CA PHE A 578 -32.51 -5.58 2.69
C PHE A 578 -32.95 -5.02 4.05
N ASP A 579 -33.14 -3.71 4.09
CA ASP A 579 -33.40 -3.01 5.33
C ASP A 579 -34.91 -2.96 5.66
N ASP A 580 -35.23 -3.27 6.89
CA ASP A 580 -36.59 -3.24 7.48
C ASP A 580 -37.62 -4.04 6.65
N VAL A 581 -37.30 -5.32 6.37
CA VAL A 581 -38.24 -6.17 5.58
C VAL A 581 -39.55 -6.43 6.31
N LYS A 582 -40.62 -6.43 5.55
CA LYS A 582 -41.98 -6.60 6.04
C LYS A 582 -42.31 -8.01 6.51
N LYS A 583 -43.37 -8.17 7.28
CA LYS A 583 -43.97 -9.46 7.59
C LYS A 583 -44.23 -10.26 6.30
N HIS A 584 -43.89 -11.53 6.30
CA HIS A 584 -43.99 -12.45 5.13
C HIS A 584 -43.02 -12.10 3.96
N PHE A 585 -41.85 -11.56 4.27
CA PHE A 585 -40.79 -11.43 3.28
C PHE A 585 -40.39 -12.82 2.75
N ASP A 586 -40.41 -12.98 1.42
CA ASP A 586 -40.14 -14.25 0.76
C ASP A 586 -38.62 -14.47 0.66
N PHE A 587 -38.03 -15.04 1.72
CA PHE A 587 -36.61 -15.34 1.80
C PHE A 587 -36.16 -16.42 0.77
N GLU A 588 -37.09 -17.30 0.34
CA GLU A 588 -36.78 -18.36 -0.63
C GLU A 588 -36.30 -17.78 -1.96
N ARG A 589 -36.84 -16.63 -2.36
CA ARG A 589 -36.43 -15.87 -3.55
C ARG A 589 -34.95 -15.41 -3.51
N LEU A 590 -34.35 -15.33 -2.32
CA LEU A 590 -32.93 -15.00 -2.16
C LEU A 590 -32.00 -16.23 -2.24
N PHE A 591 -32.54 -17.45 -2.34
CA PHE A 591 -31.70 -18.65 -2.33
C PHE A 591 -30.66 -18.63 -3.45
N SER A 592 -31.05 -18.31 -4.67
CA SER A 592 -30.12 -18.19 -5.79
C SER A 592 -29.08 -17.08 -5.57
N VAL A 593 -29.47 -15.94 -5.05
CA VAL A 593 -28.57 -14.81 -4.74
C VAL A 593 -27.50 -15.25 -3.72
N VAL A 594 -27.90 -16.00 -2.72
CA VAL A 594 -27.03 -16.46 -1.63
C VAL A 594 -26.11 -17.61 -2.08
N THR A 595 -26.51 -18.44 -3.07
CA THR A 595 -25.76 -19.67 -3.40
C THR A 595 -25.22 -19.75 -4.83
N GLU A 596 -25.75 -18.96 -5.78
CA GLU A 596 -25.41 -19.09 -7.21
C GLU A 596 -24.83 -17.80 -7.80
N GLY A 597 -25.12 -16.65 -7.17
CA GLY A 597 -24.72 -15.33 -7.63
C GLY A 597 -25.90 -14.43 -7.95
N LEU A 598 -25.64 -13.31 -8.58
CA LEU A 598 -26.64 -12.26 -8.81
C LEU A 598 -26.69 -11.88 -10.29
N VAL A 599 -27.91 -11.74 -10.84
CA VAL A 599 -28.14 -11.16 -12.16
C VAL A 599 -28.56 -9.71 -12.00
N LEU A 600 -27.79 -8.80 -12.58
CA LEU A 600 -28.07 -7.36 -12.61
C LEU A 600 -28.75 -6.98 -13.92
N GLU A 601 -29.97 -6.50 -13.81
CA GLU A 601 -30.70 -5.92 -14.91
C GLU A 601 -30.79 -4.41 -14.72
N LYS A 602 -30.35 -3.65 -15.70
CA LYS A 602 -30.46 -2.18 -15.74
C LYS A 602 -31.29 -1.75 -16.94
N LYS A 603 -32.06 -0.68 -16.78
CA LYS A 603 -32.90 -0.14 -17.86
C LYS A 603 -32.05 0.17 -19.11
N ASN A 604 -32.47 -0.35 -20.26
CA ASN A 604 -31.82 -0.19 -21.55
C ASN A 604 -30.35 -0.69 -21.60
N LYS A 605 -29.99 -1.66 -20.74
CA LYS A 605 -28.71 -2.33 -20.77
C LYS A 605 -28.87 -3.84 -20.66
N ASP A 606 -27.96 -4.56 -21.26
CA ASP A 606 -27.94 -6.01 -21.14
C ASP A 606 -27.68 -6.47 -19.70
N ALA A 607 -28.26 -7.61 -19.34
CA ALA A 607 -28.07 -8.19 -18.02
C ALA A 607 -26.63 -8.63 -17.78
N ILE A 608 -26.08 -8.36 -16.60
CA ILE A 608 -24.76 -8.78 -16.18
C ILE A 608 -24.91 -9.86 -15.11
N LYS A 609 -24.35 -11.04 -15.35
CA LYS A 609 -24.31 -12.11 -14.35
C LYS A 609 -23.06 -11.97 -13.49
N ILE A 610 -23.24 -11.81 -12.19
CA ILE A 610 -22.16 -11.82 -11.20
C ILE A 610 -22.07 -13.22 -10.61
N PRO A 611 -20.94 -13.94 -10.75
CA PRO A 611 -20.80 -15.28 -10.20
C PRO A 611 -20.82 -15.25 -8.66
N PHE A 612 -21.08 -16.38 -8.04
CA PHE A 612 -21.19 -16.52 -6.58
C PHE A 612 -19.97 -15.92 -5.84
N SER A 613 -18.76 -16.21 -6.30
CA SER A 613 -17.52 -15.73 -5.67
C SER A 613 -17.41 -14.21 -5.61
N LYS A 614 -18.03 -13.51 -6.56
CA LYS A 614 -17.98 -12.03 -6.71
C LYS A 614 -19.28 -11.34 -6.30
N SER A 615 -20.34 -12.08 -6.04
CA SER A 615 -21.63 -11.49 -5.66
C SER A 615 -21.56 -10.93 -4.22
N PRO A 616 -22.40 -9.96 -3.84
CA PRO A 616 -22.40 -9.42 -2.48
C PRO A 616 -22.81 -10.47 -1.46
N LYS A 617 -22.36 -10.33 -0.20
CA LYS A 617 -22.96 -11.00 0.93
C LYS A 617 -24.28 -10.35 1.28
N VAL A 618 -25.25 -11.16 1.69
CA VAL A 618 -26.62 -10.67 1.96
C VAL A 618 -26.81 -10.45 3.45
N SER A 619 -27.38 -9.30 3.80
CA SER A 619 -27.89 -9.02 5.14
C SER A 619 -29.35 -8.57 5.09
N ILE A 620 -30.06 -8.79 6.17
CA ILE A 620 -31.49 -8.45 6.31
C ILE A 620 -31.68 -7.86 7.69
N THR A 621 -32.36 -6.73 7.78
CA THR A 621 -32.88 -6.23 9.05
C THR A 621 -34.39 -6.42 9.08
N THR A 622 -34.95 -6.82 10.22
CA THR A 622 -36.39 -7.04 10.37
C THR A 622 -36.81 -7.03 11.82
N ASN A 623 -38.07 -6.84 12.03
CA ASN A 623 -38.74 -7.03 13.33
C ASN A 623 -39.61 -8.30 13.34
N TYR A 624 -39.63 -9.02 12.22
CA TYR A 624 -40.53 -10.17 12.03
C TYR A 624 -39.70 -11.45 11.83
N ALA A 625 -40.32 -12.60 12.12
CA ALA A 625 -39.74 -13.89 11.82
C ALA A 625 -39.62 -14.09 10.30
N ILE A 626 -38.46 -14.50 9.85
CA ILE A 626 -38.26 -14.98 8.46
C ILE A 626 -38.78 -16.41 8.37
N LYS A 627 -39.93 -16.59 7.69
CA LYS A 627 -40.59 -17.88 7.53
C LYS A 627 -39.73 -18.87 6.74
N GLY A 628 -39.94 -20.14 6.97
CA GLY A 628 -39.33 -21.27 6.27
C GLY A 628 -38.57 -22.21 7.21
N LYS A 629 -38.80 -23.50 7.03
CA LYS A 629 -38.24 -24.61 7.83
C LYS A 629 -37.44 -25.58 6.95
N GLY A 630 -36.62 -26.36 7.61
CA GLY A 630 -35.84 -27.42 6.99
C GLY A 630 -34.42 -27.01 6.65
N SER A 631 -33.61 -28.00 6.32
CA SER A 631 -32.14 -27.86 6.11
C SER A 631 -31.77 -26.84 5.05
N SER A 632 -32.64 -26.62 4.05
CA SER A 632 -32.42 -25.62 3.01
C SER A 632 -32.45 -24.18 3.53
N PHE A 633 -33.30 -23.87 4.50
CA PHE A 633 -33.38 -22.60 5.14
C PHE A 633 -32.29 -22.44 6.20
N GLU A 634 -32.07 -23.44 7.05
CA GLU A 634 -31.08 -23.41 8.14
C GLU A 634 -29.66 -23.12 7.66
N ARG A 635 -29.25 -23.73 6.54
CA ARG A 635 -27.91 -23.51 5.97
C ARG A 635 -27.73 -22.15 5.29
N ARG A 636 -28.83 -21.40 5.05
CA ARG A 636 -28.81 -20.11 4.36
C ARG A 636 -29.11 -18.93 5.25
N LYS A 637 -29.44 -19.18 6.53
CA LYS A 637 -29.75 -18.14 7.50
C LYS A 637 -28.72 -18.13 8.63
N TRP A 638 -28.30 -16.93 9.01
CA TRP A 638 -27.57 -16.63 10.22
C TRP A 638 -28.30 -15.56 10.98
N GLU A 639 -29.04 -15.93 12.02
CA GLU A 639 -29.96 -15.06 12.72
C GLU A 639 -29.33 -14.57 14.03
N LEU A 640 -29.42 -13.27 14.30
CA LEU A 640 -28.97 -12.60 15.50
C LEU A 640 -30.10 -11.77 16.10
N GLU A 641 -30.13 -11.70 17.43
CA GLU A 641 -31.09 -10.91 18.17
C GLU A 641 -30.37 -9.77 18.88
N LEU A 642 -30.89 -8.52 18.75
CA LEU A 642 -30.37 -7.34 19.40
C LEU A 642 -31.17 -7.10 20.71
N ALA A 643 -30.44 -6.92 21.80
CA ALA A 643 -31.05 -6.57 23.09
C ALA A 643 -31.65 -5.15 23.05
N GLN A 644 -32.74 -4.94 23.79
CA GLN A 644 -33.37 -3.62 23.91
C GLN A 644 -32.62 -2.76 24.93
N HIS A 645 -31.36 -2.41 24.62
CA HIS A 645 -30.59 -1.47 25.43
C HIS A 645 -30.99 -0.03 25.09
N TYR A 646 -31.12 0.25 23.79
CA TYR A 646 -31.55 1.56 23.31
C TYR A 646 -33.05 1.61 23.11
N THR A 647 -33.60 2.75 23.43
CA THR A 647 -35.03 3.07 23.35
C THR A 647 -35.20 4.50 22.84
N LYS A 648 -36.46 4.95 22.66
CA LYS A 648 -36.74 6.36 22.34
C LYS A 648 -36.28 7.33 23.43
N ASP A 649 -36.23 6.88 24.69
CA ASP A 649 -35.87 7.69 25.85
C ASP A 649 -34.41 7.55 26.28
N PHE A 650 -33.66 6.60 25.68
CA PHE A 650 -32.24 6.39 25.88
C PHE A 650 -31.60 5.96 24.57
N THR A 651 -30.99 6.89 23.89
CA THR A 651 -30.39 6.70 22.56
C THR A 651 -28.86 6.59 22.62
N PRO A 652 -28.20 6.04 21.58
CA PRO A 652 -26.74 6.08 21.50
C PRO A 652 -26.17 7.50 21.62
N LEU A 653 -26.82 8.52 21.04
CA LEU A 653 -26.41 9.92 21.17
C LEU A 653 -26.39 10.37 22.64
N MET A 654 -27.39 9.95 23.45
CA MET A 654 -27.43 10.28 24.87
C MET A 654 -26.32 9.57 25.66
N GLU A 655 -25.98 8.34 25.30
CA GLU A 655 -24.93 7.56 25.98
C GLU A 655 -23.54 8.07 25.66
N PHE A 656 -23.24 8.30 24.39
CA PHE A 656 -21.89 8.69 23.91
C PHE A 656 -21.70 10.21 23.84
N GLY A 657 -22.75 11.02 23.97
CA GLY A 657 -22.68 12.47 23.90
C GLY A 657 -22.39 13.06 22.52
N LYS A 658 -22.33 12.23 21.46
CA LYS A 658 -22.04 12.60 20.09
C LYS A 658 -22.66 11.61 19.09
N LEU A 659 -22.84 12.07 17.86
CA LEU A 659 -23.34 11.22 16.77
C LEU A 659 -22.25 10.26 16.30
N MET A 660 -22.51 8.96 16.43
CA MET A 660 -21.62 7.94 15.86
C MET A 660 -21.40 8.18 14.36
N PHE A 661 -20.17 8.08 13.92
CA PHE A 661 -19.68 8.28 12.56
C PHE A 661 -19.77 9.74 12.06
N GLY A 662 -20.69 10.55 12.56
CA GLY A 662 -20.91 11.92 12.08
C GLY A 662 -20.07 12.98 12.80
N GLU A 663 -19.76 12.75 14.08
CA GLU A 663 -19.02 13.70 14.93
C GLU A 663 -17.74 13.08 15.52
N TRP A 664 -17.28 11.98 14.94
CA TRP A 664 -16.05 11.33 15.34
C TRP A 664 -14.82 12.06 14.84
N ASP A 665 -13.79 12.13 15.68
CA ASP A 665 -12.46 12.58 15.33
C ASP A 665 -11.59 11.45 14.74
N ASP A 666 -10.34 11.78 14.39
CA ASP A 666 -9.41 10.82 13.79
C ASP A 666 -9.03 9.69 14.75
N ASP A 667 -8.99 9.93 16.05
CA ASP A 667 -8.67 8.91 17.07
C ASP A 667 -9.81 7.89 17.19
N GLU A 668 -11.05 8.35 17.17
CA GLU A 668 -12.24 7.49 17.22
C GLU A 668 -12.36 6.64 15.96
N TRP A 669 -12.11 7.23 14.80
CA TRP A 669 -12.03 6.48 13.55
C TRP A 669 -10.89 5.46 13.56
N CYS A 670 -9.73 5.81 14.15
CA CYS A 670 -8.62 4.86 14.32
C CYS A 670 -9.03 3.65 15.17
N GLN A 671 -9.67 3.89 16.32
CA GLN A 671 -10.14 2.83 17.22
C GLN A 671 -11.21 1.96 16.55
N PHE A 672 -12.15 2.57 15.83
CA PHE A 672 -13.16 1.87 15.06
C PHE A 672 -12.55 0.96 13.99
N ASP A 673 -11.63 1.47 13.17
CA ASP A 673 -10.99 0.70 12.12
C ASP A 673 -10.23 -0.52 12.69
N ASN A 674 -9.47 -0.34 13.77
CA ASN A 674 -8.76 -1.43 14.44
C ASN A 674 -9.70 -2.45 15.10
N TYR A 675 -10.82 -2.00 15.68
CA TYR A 675 -11.87 -2.89 16.18
C TYR A 675 -12.48 -3.72 15.04
N MET A 676 -12.84 -3.11 13.90
CA MET A 676 -13.41 -3.81 12.75
C MET A 676 -12.43 -4.84 12.17
N ILE A 677 -11.13 -4.52 12.13
CA ILE A 677 -10.07 -5.46 11.76
C ILE A 677 -10.01 -6.64 12.74
N SER A 678 -10.10 -6.37 14.04
CA SER A 678 -10.13 -7.44 15.06
C SER A 678 -11.33 -8.39 14.89
N CYS A 679 -12.45 -7.87 14.40
CA CYS A 679 -13.62 -8.68 14.06
C CYS A 679 -13.34 -9.60 12.86
N VAL A 680 -12.63 -9.11 11.82
CA VAL A 680 -12.20 -9.94 10.69
C VAL A 680 -11.29 -11.07 11.17
N GLN A 681 -10.32 -10.78 12.01
CA GLN A 681 -9.42 -11.79 12.60
C GLN A 681 -10.20 -12.81 13.47
N THR A 682 -11.19 -12.34 14.23
CA THR A 682 -12.07 -13.23 15.01
C THR A 682 -12.79 -14.22 14.11
N TYR A 683 -13.37 -13.75 12.99
CA TYR A 683 -14.03 -14.62 12.02
C TYR A 683 -13.04 -15.58 11.33
N MET A 684 -11.87 -15.12 10.93
CA MET A 684 -10.87 -15.96 10.27
C MET A 684 -10.36 -17.07 11.17
N ASN A 685 -10.24 -16.81 12.48
CA ASN A 685 -9.78 -17.79 13.46
C ASN A 685 -10.85 -18.81 13.88
N HIS A 686 -12.10 -18.38 13.97
CA HIS A 686 -13.15 -19.17 14.62
C HIS A 686 -14.35 -19.46 13.70
N GLY A 687 -14.43 -18.83 12.52
CA GLY A 687 -15.63 -18.85 11.70
C GLY A 687 -16.78 -18.07 12.37
N LEU A 688 -18.01 -18.36 11.97
CA LEU A 688 -19.21 -17.80 12.61
C LEU A 688 -19.46 -18.49 13.97
N ILE A 689 -19.40 -17.72 15.06
CA ILE A 689 -19.57 -18.20 16.44
C ILE A 689 -21.04 -18.15 16.80
N LYS A 690 -21.64 -19.30 17.11
CA LYS A 690 -23.05 -19.36 17.53
C LYS A 690 -23.23 -18.88 18.97
N SER A 691 -24.26 -18.08 19.20
CA SER A 691 -24.77 -17.76 20.54
C SER A 691 -26.15 -18.42 20.75
N LYS A 692 -26.59 -18.46 22.00
CA LYS A 692 -27.94 -18.92 22.32
C LYS A 692 -28.96 -17.89 21.85
N PHE A 693 -30.03 -18.37 21.23
CA PHE A 693 -31.18 -17.54 20.91
C PHE A 693 -31.98 -17.24 22.21
N ILE A 694 -32.49 -16.03 22.33
CA ILE A 694 -33.33 -15.62 23.44
C ILE A 694 -34.80 -15.90 23.08
N ASN A 695 -35.31 -15.26 22.06
CA ASN A 695 -36.72 -15.31 21.68
C ASN A 695 -36.98 -15.80 20.25
N LEU A 696 -35.94 -16.13 19.49
CA LEU A 696 -36.08 -16.51 18.07
C LEU A 696 -37.04 -17.67 17.85
N LYS A 697 -36.96 -18.74 18.68
CA LYS A 697 -37.86 -19.89 18.58
C LYS A 697 -39.32 -19.51 18.89
N THR A 698 -39.54 -18.69 19.93
CA THR A 698 -40.85 -18.18 20.28
C THR A 698 -41.44 -17.31 19.19
N ARG A 699 -40.57 -16.44 18.56
CA ARG A 699 -40.95 -15.61 17.43
C ARG A 699 -41.37 -16.43 16.21
N GLN A 700 -40.61 -17.51 15.91
CA GLN A 700 -40.94 -18.43 14.81
C GLN A 700 -42.26 -19.13 15.08
N LEU A 701 -42.48 -19.61 16.31
CA LEU A 701 -43.73 -20.24 16.73
C LEU A 701 -44.92 -19.29 16.63
N SER A 702 -44.76 -18.05 17.10
CA SER A 702 -45.77 -16.98 16.96
C SER A 702 -46.15 -16.66 15.53
N ALA A 703 -45.18 -16.74 14.62
CA ALA A 703 -45.41 -16.47 13.19
C ALA A 703 -46.17 -17.61 12.48
N GLU A 704 -46.17 -18.82 13.02
CA GLU A 704 -46.78 -20.01 12.47
C GLU A 704 -48.10 -20.39 13.14
N THR A 705 -48.35 -19.86 14.33
CA THR A 705 -49.53 -20.19 15.15
C THR A 705 -50.30 -18.89 15.51
N CYS A 706 -51.30 -18.97 16.39
CA CYS A 706 -51.99 -17.82 16.95
C CYS A 706 -51.47 -17.53 18.36
N HIS A 707 -51.81 -16.33 18.89
CA HIS A 707 -51.40 -15.87 20.22
C HIS A 707 -51.92 -16.79 21.33
N GLU A 708 -53.17 -17.26 21.18
CA GLU A 708 -53.79 -18.17 22.12
C GLU A 708 -53.04 -19.50 22.25
N PHE A 709 -52.45 -19.99 21.15
CA PHE A 709 -51.64 -21.20 21.17
C PHE A 709 -50.32 -20.99 21.93
N LEU A 710 -49.74 -19.82 21.83
CA LEU A 710 -48.49 -19.45 22.55
C LEU A 710 -48.73 -19.39 24.06
N GLU A 711 -49.82 -18.76 24.49
CA GLU A 711 -50.22 -18.68 25.90
C GLU A 711 -50.45 -20.08 26.44
N TRP A 712 -51.24 -20.89 25.72
CA TRP A 712 -51.52 -22.28 26.11
C TRP A 712 -50.24 -23.14 26.17
N SER A 713 -49.34 -23.01 25.22
CA SER A 713 -48.07 -23.76 25.21
C SER A 713 -47.11 -23.32 26.32
N GLY A 714 -47.12 -22.05 26.72
CA GLY A 714 -46.36 -21.48 27.85
C GLY A 714 -46.87 -22.00 29.19
N GLU A 715 -48.21 -22.13 29.36
CA GLU A 715 -48.83 -22.67 30.56
C GLU A 715 -48.52 -24.15 30.76
N ILE A 716 -48.40 -24.97 29.68
CA ILE A 716 -48.07 -26.38 29.77
C ILE A 716 -46.56 -26.62 29.94
N GLY A 717 -45.71 -25.74 29.41
CA GLY A 717 -44.23 -25.84 29.50
C GLY A 717 -43.65 -25.37 30.83
N GLY A 718 -44.39 -24.64 31.67
CA GLY A 718 -43.96 -24.15 32.96
C GLY A 718 -44.10 -25.17 34.12
N GLY A 719 -44.47 -26.39 33.83
CA GLY A 719 -44.75 -27.43 34.82
C GLY A 719 -43.74 -28.61 34.81
N SER A 720 -42.46 -28.39 34.35
CA SER A 720 -41.43 -29.41 34.51
C SER A 720 -40.06 -28.81 34.86
#